data_f609818a158beada039da4c8a1545e1a
#
_entry.id   f609818a158beada039da4c8a1545e1a
#
_cell.length_a   1.000
_cell.length_b   1.000
_cell.length_c   1.000
_cell.angle_alpha   90.00
_cell.angle_beta   90.00
_cell.angle_gamma   90.00
#
_symmetry.space_group_name_H-M   'P 1'
#
loop_
_entity.id
_entity.type
_entity.pdbx_description
1 polymer ?
#
loop_
_entity_poly.entity_id
_entity_poly.type
_entity_poly.pdbx_seq_one_letter_code
_entity_poly.pdbx_strand_id
1 'polypeptide(L)'
;CIRDSAHTWLDETVYKNNIPSNELEKWFKVEQERFSELVLRLFHTELEAVYEEFNRGQDNDGRLMNYELMDALFPTHPNGQQTTIGKSEHLKNPSMVAIHKYFNEYYVPNNYALVLVGDLDFDKTILLAQKYFGNFKPKALPKKSQIVEKPMDKIVKRVVKSPSAPRLQMAWRTDSYGTKEARMAELVAQILSTNNNDAGLLDLNLNQKQKVLRAMAYVLPFKQYGYLALSAVPKENQSLDEAKNLLLEQIDLVKKGEFPDWMLTAIINDMKKDRLKGWETADGLSSSLYNTYIRERSWEQELEDIQEYEKITKADIVKFANDFFKDNYAIIYKEKGDNDKLIRVENPGITPIELNREAQSPFLKSILNEKVEEIKPVFVDYQKEIKTDNINGVKLSFIQNKKNNLAQMNYIFPFGTDNNKELSVAFTLFNYLGTDKYSPEEMEKEFFKLGINHNIRVDKDRINITLSGLEEDLAKGAELFDHWLRNVKADENIYKTVVNTILESREVAKKDKKNIMAALTSYARYGKNSRFRDVVSKERLLSAKAEDFVSMAKNIVNAPYEVFFYGKDLEKFKKNLSPIIKKSNAKYDLPAAKIYAEPSTDGKVYFTNYDMVQVEMSKVGRGETVDLKDFGKSSVFNEYFGSGLSSIVFQEIREARSLAYSAYVNYSRSGEKGKHDYVINYIGTQANKLGQAVEAMNGLMANLPQIPAQFDNAKNSSLKQIASQRLTKQNIYFNYLATQKLGFNHDIRKDVYAEIQNLDLAKLTNFYNQKIKPISYNTAIIGKKENLDMAAISKMGEFVEVSLEEIFGY
;
A
#
# COMPACT_ATOMS: atom_id res chain seq x y z
N CYS A 1 0.96 -13.69 -18.92
CA CYS A 1 1.48 -12.94 -17.74
C CYS A 1 0.35 -12.25 -17.04
N ILE A 2 0.25 -12.47 -15.75
CA ILE A 2 -0.86 -11.90 -14.95
C ILE A 2 -0.57 -10.44 -14.60
N ARG A 3 0.69 -10.07 -14.48
CA ARG A 3 1.10 -8.70 -14.22
C ARG A 3 2.58 -8.54 -14.55
N ASP A 4 2.86 -7.77 -15.58
CA ASP A 4 4.22 -7.32 -15.85
C ASP A 4 4.42 -6.02 -15.09
N SER A 5 5.41 -6.00 -14.24
CA SER A 5 5.84 -4.78 -13.57
C SER A 5 7.35 -4.67 -13.68
N ALA A 6 7.81 -3.44 -13.87
CA ALA A 6 9.20 -3.09 -13.76
C ALA A 6 9.31 -1.87 -12.87
N HIS A 7 10.40 -1.75 -12.15
CA HIS A 7 10.73 -0.52 -11.45
C HIS A 7 12.20 -0.18 -11.64
N THR A 8 12.47 1.10 -11.62
CA THR A 8 13.82 1.65 -11.61
C THR A 8 14.02 2.39 -10.31
N TRP A 9 15.15 2.16 -9.67
CA TRP A 9 15.60 2.88 -8.50
C TRP A 9 17.03 3.39 -8.74
N LEU A 10 17.68 3.96 -7.74
CA LEU A 10 18.99 4.57 -7.90
C LEU A 10 20.07 3.59 -8.41
N ASP A 11 20.03 2.34 -7.94
CA ASP A 11 21.05 1.32 -8.21
C ASP A 11 20.53 0.16 -9.06
N GLU A 12 19.28 0.18 -9.49
CA GLU A 12 18.63 -1.00 -10.06
C GLU A 12 17.57 -0.70 -11.11
N THR A 13 17.36 -1.66 -12.01
CA THR A 13 16.15 -1.87 -12.79
C THR A 13 15.73 -3.31 -12.60
N VAL A 14 14.51 -3.54 -12.09
CA VAL A 14 13.99 -4.86 -11.79
C VAL A 14 12.74 -5.12 -12.61
N TYR A 15 12.74 -6.21 -13.38
CA TYR A 15 11.58 -6.71 -14.13
C TYR A 15 10.94 -7.85 -13.33
N LYS A 16 9.69 -7.69 -12.92
CA LYS A 16 8.95 -8.65 -12.08
C LYS A 16 7.78 -9.24 -12.84
N ASN A 17 7.69 -10.57 -12.86
CA ASN A 17 6.55 -11.26 -13.41
C ASN A 17 6.00 -12.26 -12.39
N ASN A 18 4.70 -12.35 -12.28
CA ASN A 18 4.03 -13.40 -11.53
C ASN A 18 3.27 -14.26 -12.52
N ILE A 19 3.77 -15.47 -12.74
CA ILE A 19 3.26 -16.40 -13.76
C ILE A 19 2.82 -17.72 -13.12
N PRO A 20 1.88 -18.45 -13.75
CA PRO A 20 1.62 -19.85 -13.41
C PRO A 20 2.85 -20.72 -13.69
N SER A 21 3.11 -21.72 -12.83
CA SER A 21 4.31 -22.57 -12.93
C SER A 21 4.39 -23.36 -14.26
N ASN A 22 3.25 -23.69 -14.87
CA ASN A 22 3.18 -24.36 -16.17
C ASN A 22 3.58 -23.46 -17.37
N GLU A 23 3.60 -22.15 -17.20
CA GLU A 23 3.98 -21.18 -18.23
C GLU A 23 5.48 -20.81 -18.19
N LEU A 24 6.27 -21.47 -17.34
CA LEU A 24 7.67 -21.09 -17.10
C LEU A 24 8.51 -21.10 -18.39
N GLU A 25 8.37 -22.11 -19.24
CA GLU A 25 9.15 -22.15 -20.49
C GLU A 25 8.74 -21.06 -21.48
N LYS A 26 7.44 -20.75 -21.59
CA LYS A 26 6.98 -19.59 -22.39
C LYS A 26 7.53 -18.28 -21.87
N TRP A 27 7.56 -18.12 -20.55
CA TRP A 27 8.15 -16.94 -19.93
C TRP A 27 9.64 -16.82 -20.29
N PHE A 28 10.41 -17.90 -20.23
CA PHE A 28 11.81 -17.90 -20.67
C PHE A 28 11.98 -17.43 -22.12
N LYS A 29 11.10 -17.87 -23.04
CA LYS A 29 11.11 -17.43 -24.44
C LYS A 29 10.86 -15.93 -24.57
N VAL A 30 9.86 -15.44 -23.85
CA VAL A 30 9.48 -14.00 -23.89
C VAL A 30 10.60 -13.15 -23.32
N GLU A 31 11.19 -13.53 -22.20
CA GLU A 31 12.30 -12.80 -21.60
C GLU A 31 13.57 -12.86 -22.45
N GLN A 32 13.85 -13.99 -23.09
CA GLN A 32 14.94 -14.08 -24.06
C GLN A 32 14.76 -13.07 -25.19
N GLU A 33 13.58 -12.98 -25.78
CA GLU A 33 13.27 -12.03 -26.86
C GLU A 33 13.43 -10.60 -26.35
N ARG A 34 12.87 -10.27 -25.20
CA ARG A 34 12.95 -8.94 -24.55
C ARG A 34 14.39 -8.47 -24.35
N PHE A 35 15.28 -9.35 -23.88
CA PHE A 35 16.66 -9.00 -23.53
C PHE A 35 17.66 -9.24 -24.66
N SER A 36 17.24 -9.82 -25.79
CA SER A 36 18.12 -10.02 -26.95
C SER A 36 18.29 -8.76 -27.78
N GLU A 37 17.23 -7.97 -27.97
CA GLU A 37 17.22 -6.80 -28.81
C GLU A 37 16.26 -5.73 -28.32
N LEU A 38 16.73 -4.46 -28.26
CA LEU A 38 15.90 -3.32 -27.91
C LEU A 38 15.09 -2.85 -29.11
N VAL A 39 13.77 -2.87 -28.97
CA VAL A 39 12.84 -2.29 -29.96
C VAL A 39 12.02 -1.17 -29.32
N LEU A 40 12.28 0.07 -29.74
CA LEU A 40 11.61 1.27 -29.23
C LEU A 40 10.28 1.53 -29.98
N ARG A 41 9.29 0.66 -29.77
CA ARG A 41 7.94 0.85 -30.32
C ARG A 41 7.19 1.92 -29.52
N LEU A 42 6.35 2.70 -30.24
CA LEU A 42 5.50 3.73 -29.63
C LEU A 42 6.30 4.69 -28.72
N PHE A 43 7.58 4.90 -29.04
CA PHE A 43 8.50 5.67 -28.22
C PHE A 43 7.97 7.07 -27.86
N HIS A 44 7.41 7.79 -28.83
CA HIS A 44 6.88 9.15 -28.61
C HIS A 44 5.64 9.13 -27.72
N THR A 45 4.76 8.15 -27.91
CA THR A 45 3.56 7.99 -27.06
C THR A 45 3.95 7.66 -25.62
N GLU A 46 4.91 6.74 -25.43
CA GLU A 46 5.42 6.42 -24.08
C GLU A 46 6.11 7.64 -23.44
N LEU A 47 6.83 8.43 -24.23
CA LEU A 47 7.47 9.65 -23.73
C LEU A 47 6.45 10.65 -23.18
N GLU A 48 5.27 10.79 -23.81
CA GLU A 48 4.18 11.59 -23.25
C GLU A 48 3.66 11.01 -21.92
N ALA A 49 3.57 9.70 -21.80
CA ALA A 49 3.22 9.06 -20.52
C ALA A 49 4.25 9.39 -19.43
N VAL A 50 5.54 9.43 -19.77
CA VAL A 50 6.62 9.84 -18.84
C VAL A 50 6.49 11.33 -18.48
N TYR A 51 6.07 12.21 -19.41
CA TYR A 51 5.78 13.62 -19.08
C TYR A 51 4.65 13.73 -18.05
N GLU A 52 3.58 12.97 -18.24
CA GLU A 52 2.48 12.96 -17.28
C GLU A 52 2.92 12.42 -15.91
N GLU A 53 3.79 11.41 -15.90
CA GLU A 53 4.37 10.89 -14.67
C GLU A 53 5.25 11.93 -13.96
N PHE A 54 6.07 12.67 -14.72
CA PHE A 54 6.86 13.77 -14.20
C PHE A 54 5.95 14.85 -13.59
N ASN A 55 4.94 15.32 -14.35
CA ASN A 55 4.00 16.34 -13.89
C ASN A 55 3.23 15.91 -12.64
N ARG A 56 2.76 14.64 -12.60
CA ARG A 56 2.15 14.05 -11.41
C ARG A 56 3.09 14.04 -10.21
N GLY A 57 4.39 13.86 -10.44
CA GLY A 57 5.41 13.93 -9.42
C GLY A 57 5.49 15.27 -8.70
N GLN A 58 5.16 16.36 -9.41
CA GLN A 58 5.14 17.73 -8.87
C GLN A 58 4.01 17.96 -7.84
N ASP A 59 2.96 17.14 -7.89
CA ASP A 59 1.86 17.14 -6.91
C ASP A 59 2.12 16.24 -5.69
N ASN A 60 3.34 15.74 -5.53
CA ASN A 60 3.71 14.82 -4.44
C ASN A 60 4.77 15.44 -3.53
N ASP A 61 4.34 15.93 -2.36
CA ASP A 61 5.21 16.59 -1.38
C ASP A 61 6.39 15.72 -0.94
N GLY A 62 6.14 14.42 -0.71
CA GLY A 62 7.19 13.49 -0.30
C GLY A 62 8.28 13.37 -1.37
N ARG A 63 7.90 13.40 -2.66
CA ARG A 63 8.83 13.37 -3.78
C ARG A 63 9.62 14.68 -3.88
N LEU A 64 8.96 15.82 -3.74
CA LEU A 64 9.62 17.13 -3.75
C LEU A 64 10.60 17.26 -2.59
N MET A 65 10.19 16.90 -1.38
CA MET A 65 11.08 16.90 -0.21
C MET A 65 12.27 15.97 -0.40
N ASN A 66 12.04 14.77 -0.97
CA ASN A 66 13.12 13.82 -1.22
C ASN A 66 14.12 14.32 -2.26
N TYR A 67 13.69 15.02 -3.31
CA TYR A 67 14.61 15.61 -4.29
C TYR A 67 15.53 16.64 -3.63
N GLU A 68 14.97 17.56 -2.85
CA GLU A 68 15.74 18.57 -2.13
C GLU A 68 16.66 17.93 -1.06
N LEU A 69 16.21 16.85 -0.41
CA LEU A 69 17.01 16.10 0.56
C LEU A 69 18.22 15.42 -0.11
N MET A 70 17.98 14.73 -1.23
CA MET A 70 19.01 14.00 -1.95
C MET A 70 20.05 14.97 -2.55
N ASP A 71 19.63 16.11 -3.11
CA ASP A 71 20.52 17.17 -3.56
C ASP A 71 21.38 17.73 -2.42
N ALA A 72 20.79 17.95 -1.25
CA ALA A 72 21.50 18.45 -0.08
C ALA A 72 22.50 17.44 0.50
N LEU A 73 22.12 16.14 0.52
CA LEU A 73 23.00 15.07 1.03
C LEU A 73 24.11 14.70 0.04
N PHE A 74 23.83 14.73 -1.28
CA PHE A 74 24.70 14.20 -2.33
C PHE A 74 24.91 15.23 -3.45
N PRO A 75 25.54 16.38 -3.16
CA PRO A 75 25.68 17.49 -4.11
C PRO A 75 26.54 17.19 -5.33
N THR A 76 27.36 16.15 -5.32
CA THR A 76 28.21 15.73 -6.44
C THR A 76 27.95 14.30 -6.93
N HIS A 77 27.31 13.48 -6.10
CA HIS A 77 27.02 12.08 -6.43
C HIS A 77 25.72 11.98 -7.28
N PRO A 78 25.65 11.03 -8.23
CA PRO A 78 24.44 10.80 -9.03
C PRO A 78 23.15 10.65 -8.21
N ASN A 79 23.22 10.06 -7.01
CA ASN A 79 22.05 9.90 -6.12
C ASN A 79 21.35 11.22 -5.80
N GLY A 80 22.07 12.34 -5.75
CA GLY A 80 21.49 13.66 -5.50
C GLY A 80 21.30 14.48 -6.77
N GLN A 81 22.13 14.26 -7.80
CA GLN A 81 22.15 15.09 -9.00
C GLN A 81 21.20 14.58 -10.09
N GLN A 82 20.72 13.36 -9.97
CA GLN A 82 19.82 12.71 -10.93
C GLN A 82 18.61 12.12 -10.20
N THR A 83 17.49 12.08 -10.89
CA THR A 83 16.30 11.39 -10.43
C THR A 83 15.98 10.25 -11.39
N THR A 84 15.27 9.22 -10.90
CA THR A 84 14.87 8.09 -11.76
C THR A 84 13.94 8.51 -12.89
N ILE A 85 13.14 9.56 -12.70
CA ILE A 85 12.28 10.11 -13.75
C ILE A 85 13.03 11.03 -14.74
N GLY A 86 14.21 11.54 -14.37
CA GLY A 86 14.98 12.49 -15.14
C GLY A 86 14.60 13.95 -14.90
N LYS A 87 15.22 14.85 -15.68
CA LYS A 87 14.94 16.29 -15.66
C LYS A 87 14.03 16.66 -16.83
N SER A 88 13.21 17.71 -16.65
CA SER A 88 12.23 18.13 -17.65
C SER A 88 12.83 18.40 -19.03
N GLU A 89 14.01 19.06 -19.07
CA GLU A 89 14.72 19.36 -20.30
C GLU A 89 15.26 18.10 -21.02
N HIS A 90 15.63 17.06 -20.28
CA HIS A 90 16.08 15.79 -20.85
C HIS A 90 14.91 14.94 -21.39
N LEU A 91 13.73 15.07 -20.79
CA LEU A 91 12.53 14.37 -21.25
C LEU A 91 11.98 14.94 -22.55
N LYS A 92 12.13 16.25 -22.80
CA LYS A 92 11.59 16.92 -24.00
C LYS A 92 12.15 16.37 -25.31
N ASN A 93 13.40 15.96 -25.34
CA ASN A 93 14.05 15.44 -26.54
C ASN A 93 15.12 14.38 -26.23
N PRO A 94 14.73 13.19 -25.75
CA PRO A 94 15.70 12.15 -25.43
C PRO A 94 16.31 11.56 -26.71
N SER A 95 17.60 11.25 -26.64
CA SER A 95 18.31 10.64 -27.76
C SER A 95 18.05 9.12 -27.82
N MET A 96 17.38 8.65 -28.87
CA MET A 96 17.21 7.22 -29.13
C MET A 96 18.56 6.50 -29.31
N VAL A 97 19.53 7.16 -29.91
CA VAL A 97 20.90 6.63 -30.04
C VAL A 97 21.55 6.40 -28.69
N ALA A 98 21.35 7.34 -27.73
CA ALA A 98 21.89 7.18 -26.39
C ALA A 98 21.17 6.03 -25.64
N ILE A 99 19.87 5.84 -25.85
CA ILE A 99 19.10 4.74 -25.26
C ILE A 99 19.60 3.39 -25.78
N HIS A 100 19.79 3.24 -27.10
CA HIS A 100 20.36 2.02 -27.67
C HIS A 100 21.79 1.76 -27.17
N LYS A 101 22.61 2.81 -27.07
CA LYS A 101 23.97 2.71 -26.51
C LYS A 101 23.93 2.19 -25.06
N TYR A 102 23.08 2.80 -24.23
CA TYR A 102 22.90 2.40 -22.84
C TYR A 102 22.47 0.93 -22.72
N PHE A 103 21.50 0.50 -23.51
CA PHE A 103 21.05 -0.88 -23.54
C PHE A 103 22.21 -1.83 -23.88
N ASN A 104 22.94 -1.55 -24.96
CA ASN A 104 24.03 -2.39 -25.41
C ASN A 104 25.24 -2.46 -24.44
N GLU A 105 25.40 -1.43 -23.59
CA GLU A 105 26.48 -1.36 -22.60
C GLU A 105 26.11 -2.05 -21.29
N TYR A 106 24.87 -1.91 -20.82
CA TYR A 106 24.47 -2.33 -19.49
C TYR A 106 23.58 -3.55 -19.46
N TYR A 107 22.83 -3.82 -20.53
CA TYR A 107 21.95 -5.01 -20.63
C TYR A 107 22.72 -6.19 -21.21
N VAL A 108 23.62 -6.72 -20.41
CA VAL A 108 24.52 -7.82 -20.74
C VAL A 108 24.49 -8.91 -19.68
N PRO A 109 24.70 -10.21 -20.02
CA PRO A 109 24.44 -11.31 -19.09
C PRO A 109 25.26 -11.27 -17.81
N ASN A 110 26.45 -10.67 -17.83
CA ASN A 110 27.29 -10.51 -16.65
C ASN A 110 26.89 -9.28 -15.77
N ASN A 111 25.79 -8.61 -16.12
CA ASN A 111 25.17 -7.54 -15.32
C ASN A 111 23.69 -7.86 -14.98
N TYR A 112 23.26 -9.13 -15.14
CA TYR A 112 21.93 -9.59 -14.80
C TYR A 112 21.95 -10.55 -13.63
N ALA A 113 20.86 -10.58 -12.90
CA ALA A 113 20.47 -11.71 -12.06
C ALA A 113 19.11 -12.22 -12.51
N LEU A 114 18.99 -13.53 -12.63
CA LEU A 114 17.74 -14.23 -12.81
C LEU A 114 17.32 -14.83 -11.48
N VAL A 115 16.23 -14.33 -10.91
CA VAL A 115 15.69 -14.76 -9.62
C VAL A 115 14.32 -15.39 -9.84
N LEU A 116 14.19 -16.68 -9.51
CA LEU A 116 12.96 -17.45 -9.64
C LEU A 116 12.58 -18.03 -8.27
N VAL A 117 11.35 -17.79 -7.85
CA VAL A 117 10.81 -18.27 -6.56
C VAL A 117 9.41 -18.80 -6.77
N GLY A 118 9.16 -20.03 -6.34
CA GLY A 118 7.83 -20.65 -6.45
C GLY A 118 7.89 -22.17 -6.49
N ASP A 119 6.89 -22.76 -7.13
CA ASP A 119 6.80 -24.20 -7.37
C ASP A 119 7.68 -24.56 -8.60
N LEU A 120 8.96 -24.87 -8.33
CA LEU A 120 10.02 -25.06 -9.31
C LEU A 120 10.67 -26.44 -9.17
N ASP A 121 10.86 -27.11 -10.28
CA ASP A 121 11.84 -28.19 -10.43
C ASP A 121 13.20 -27.54 -10.76
N PHE A 122 14.14 -27.60 -9.83
CA PHE A 122 15.42 -26.88 -9.96
C PHE A 122 16.24 -27.36 -11.16
N ASP A 123 16.35 -28.65 -11.38
CA ASP A 123 17.17 -29.19 -12.48
C ASP A 123 16.57 -28.80 -13.84
N LYS A 124 15.27 -28.95 -14.00
CA LYS A 124 14.55 -28.54 -15.20
C LYS A 124 14.66 -27.01 -15.41
N THR A 125 14.55 -26.25 -14.36
CA THR A 125 14.63 -24.78 -14.43
C THR A 125 16.02 -24.31 -14.85
N ILE A 126 17.07 -24.93 -14.33
CA ILE A 126 18.47 -24.64 -14.72
C ILE A 126 18.69 -24.97 -16.21
N LEU A 127 18.18 -26.11 -16.68
CA LEU A 127 18.26 -26.48 -18.10
C LEU A 127 17.52 -25.47 -18.99
N LEU A 128 16.36 -24.99 -18.58
CA LEU A 128 15.63 -23.93 -19.30
C LEU A 128 16.43 -22.63 -19.33
N ALA A 129 16.99 -22.19 -18.19
CA ALA A 129 17.83 -21.00 -18.14
C ALA A 129 19.04 -21.12 -19.08
N GLN A 130 19.71 -22.27 -19.08
CA GLN A 130 20.82 -22.55 -19.99
C GLN A 130 20.40 -22.54 -21.45
N LYS A 131 19.24 -23.13 -21.77
CA LYS A 131 18.69 -23.21 -23.14
C LYS A 131 18.41 -21.80 -23.70
N TYR A 132 17.81 -20.90 -22.91
CA TYR A 132 17.33 -19.61 -23.39
C TYR A 132 18.33 -18.46 -23.19
N PHE A 133 19.13 -18.48 -22.14
CA PHE A 133 20.10 -17.41 -21.85
C PHE A 133 21.58 -17.82 -22.05
N GLY A 134 21.88 -19.09 -22.18
CA GLY A 134 23.27 -19.59 -22.31
C GLY A 134 24.03 -19.08 -23.52
N ASN A 135 23.33 -18.58 -24.54
CA ASN A 135 23.95 -18.01 -25.75
C ASN A 135 24.28 -16.52 -25.64
N PHE A 136 23.83 -15.83 -24.59
CA PHE A 136 24.14 -14.43 -24.40
C PHE A 136 25.62 -14.25 -24.06
N LYS A 137 26.26 -13.29 -24.75
CA LYS A 137 27.71 -13.09 -24.60
C LYS A 137 27.99 -11.99 -23.57
N PRO A 138 28.85 -12.27 -22.59
CA PRO A 138 29.28 -11.24 -21.64
C PRO A 138 30.07 -10.14 -22.38
N LYS A 139 29.98 -8.91 -21.88
CA LYS A 139 30.76 -7.75 -22.38
C LYS A 139 31.41 -7.05 -21.19
N ALA A 140 32.49 -6.35 -21.45
CA ALA A 140 33.11 -5.49 -20.45
C ALA A 140 32.13 -4.35 -20.08
N LEU A 141 31.85 -4.21 -18.82
CA LEU A 141 31.02 -3.11 -18.30
C LEU A 141 31.85 -1.81 -18.32
N PRO A 142 31.21 -0.66 -18.58
CA PRO A 142 31.84 0.64 -18.39
C PRO A 142 32.40 0.77 -16.97
N LYS A 143 33.62 1.31 -16.86
CA LYS A 143 34.20 1.59 -15.56
C LYS A 143 33.36 2.62 -14.83
N LYS A 144 32.80 2.25 -13.71
CA LYS A 144 32.09 3.20 -12.83
C LYS A 144 33.12 4.10 -12.15
N SER A 145 33.00 5.41 -12.33
CA SER A 145 33.75 6.36 -11.53
C SER A 145 33.23 6.31 -10.09
N GLN A 146 34.12 6.06 -9.12
CA GLN A 146 33.76 6.22 -7.72
C GLN A 146 33.76 7.73 -7.41
N ILE A 147 32.55 8.27 -7.27
CA ILE A 147 32.38 9.65 -6.84
C ILE A 147 32.34 9.66 -5.32
N VAL A 148 33.35 10.28 -4.72
CA VAL A 148 33.43 10.43 -3.28
C VAL A 148 32.86 11.78 -2.89
N GLU A 149 31.77 11.75 -2.14
CA GLU A 149 31.17 12.95 -1.56
C GLU A 149 32.07 13.51 -0.45
N LYS A 150 32.28 14.83 -0.46
CA LYS A 150 32.94 15.50 0.64
C LYS A 150 32.12 15.33 1.93
N PRO A 151 32.76 15.17 3.10
CA PRO A 151 32.05 15.19 4.38
C PRO A 151 31.20 16.45 4.52
N MET A 152 30.04 16.31 5.10
CA MET A 152 29.20 17.45 5.47
C MET A 152 29.79 18.06 6.76
N ASP A 153 30.04 19.37 6.75
CA ASP A 153 30.61 20.13 7.87
C ASP A 153 29.63 21.14 8.48
N LYS A 154 28.43 21.21 7.94
CA LYS A 154 27.40 22.16 8.37
C LYS A 154 25.99 21.65 8.06
N ILE A 155 25.02 22.25 8.72
CA ILE A 155 23.59 22.01 8.45
C ILE A 155 23.23 22.63 7.08
N VAL A 156 22.65 21.82 6.20
CA VAL A 156 22.12 22.27 4.90
C VAL A 156 20.61 22.36 4.98
N LYS A 157 20.08 23.59 5.03
CA LYS A 157 18.64 23.84 5.07
C LYS A 157 18.08 24.06 3.67
N ARG A 158 16.94 23.40 3.36
CA ARG A 158 16.13 23.64 2.15
C ARG A 158 14.65 23.84 2.54
N VAL A 159 13.91 24.55 1.69
CA VAL A 159 12.48 24.82 1.88
C VAL A 159 11.73 24.37 0.65
N VAL A 160 10.68 23.56 0.87
CA VAL A 160 9.69 23.14 -0.13
C VAL A 160 8.37 23.75 0.25
N LYS A 161 7.63 24.30 -0.73
CA LYS A 161 6.27 24.83 -0.52
C LYS A 161 5.25 23.97 -1.26
N SER A 162 4.10 23.74 -0.64
CA SER A 162 2.93 23.12 -1.25
C SER A 162 1.67 23.44 -0.44
N PRO A 163 0.47 23.24 -1.00
CA PRO A 163 -0.78 23.52 -0.31
C PRO A 163 -1.04 22.69 0.94
N SER A 164 -0.43 21.51 1.05
CA SER A 164 -0.69 20.56 2.14
C SER A 164 -0.07 21.00 3.49
N ALA A 165 -0.33 20.22 4.56
CA ALA A 165 0.14 20.51 5.91
C ALA A 165 1.68 20.56 6.01
N PRO A 166 2.24 21.41 6.89
CA PRO A 166 3.68 21.49 7.16
C PRO A 166 4.26 20.14 7.58
N ARG A 167 5.53 19.91 7.22
CA ARG A 167 6.31 18.71 7.56
C ARG A 167 7.79 19.03 7.60
N LEU A 168 8.54 18.31 8.41
CA LEU A 168 9.99 18.41 8.38
C LEU A 168 10.63 17.03 8.20
N GLN A 169 11.81 17.04 7.57
CA GLN A 169 12.65 15.84 7.43
C GLN A 169 14.12 16.24 7.64
N MET A 170 14.80 15.53 8.52
CA MET A 170 16.23 15.67 8.78
C MET A 170 16.93 14.38 8.36
N ALA A 171 18.14 14.46 7.80
CA ALA A 171 18.88 13.25 7.48
C ALA A 171 20.41 13.46 7.58
N TRP A 172 21.06 12.40 8.02
CA TRP A 172 22.52 12.25 8.09
C TRP A 172 22.94 11.20 7.09
N ARG A 173 23.99 11.47 6.32
CA ARG A 173 24.55 10.50 5.39
C ARG A 173 25.19 9.34 6.16
N THR A 174 24.93 8.11 5.72
CA THR A 174 25.54 6.88 6.25
C THR A 174 26.48 6.29 5.21
N ASP A 175 27.28 5.35 5.65
CA ASP A 175 28.06 4.47 4.78
C ASP A 175 27.15 3.49 4.01
N SER A 176 27.75 2.75 3.10
CA SER A 176 27.06 1.77 2.23
C SER A 176 26.44 0.61 3.03
N TYR A 177 25.45 -0.04 2.42
CA TYR A 177 24.79 -1.22 2.97
C TYR A 177 25.79 -2.31 3.38
N GLY A 178 25.52 -2.96 4.51
CA GLY A 178 26.32 -4.09 5.02
C GLY A 178 27.60 -3.69 5.75
N THR A 179 27.93 -2.40 5.91
CA THR A 179 29.02 -1.94 6.77
C THR A 179 28.60 -1.93 8.24
N LYS A 180 29.56 -1.91 9.16
CA LYS A 180 29.27 -1.79 10.60
C LYS A 180 28.53 -0.47 10.90
N GLU A 181 28.92 0.62 10.24
CA GLU A 181 28.28 1.92 10.40
C GLU A 181 26.80 1.88 9.98
N ALA A 182 26.50 1.31 8.79
CA ALA A 182 25.12 1.18 8.31
C ALA A 182 24.27 0.33 9.27
N ARG A 183 24.80 -0.77 9.82
CA ARG A 183 24.10 -1.59 10.82
C ARG A 183 23.84 -0.82 12.12
N MET A 184 24.80 -0.05 12.59
CA MET A 184 24.61 0.80 13.78
C MET A 184 23.55 1.89 13.52
N ALA A 185 23.55 2.51 12.35
CA ALA A 185 22.53 3.49 11.95
C ALA A 185 21.13 2.86 11.91
N GLU A 186 21.02 1.61 11.42
CA GLU A 186 19.74 0.87 11.41
C GLU A 186 19.24 0.56 12.83
N LEU A 187 20.11 0.08 13.72
CA LEU A 187 19.75 -0.13 15.12
C LEU A 187 19.35 1.18 15.81
N VAL A 188 20.04 2.28 15.56
CA VAL A 188 19.67 3.60 16.10
C VAL A 188 18.31 4.05 15.58
N ALA A 189 18.02 3.85 14.29
CA ALA A 189 16.70 4.15 13.73
C ALA A 189 15.60 3.33 14.42
N GLN A 190 15.84 2.05 14.70
CA GLN A 190 14.89 1.19 15.44
C GLN A 190 14.79 1.56 16.93
N ILE A 191 15.86 2.02 17.58
CA ILE A 191 15.78 2.56 18.95
C ILE A 191 14.92 3.83 18.97
N LEU A 192 15.00 4.65 17.91
CA LEU A 192 14.22 5.86 17.78
C LEU A 192 12.77 5.57 17.41
N SER A 193 12.51 4.68 16.45
CA SER A 193 11.17 4.33 15.98
C SER A 193 11.13 2.86 15.53
N THR A 194 10.34 2.03 16.21
CA THR A 194 10.23 0.60 15.88
C THR A 194 9.26 0.34 14.74
N ASN A 195 9.50 -0.70 13.93
CA ASN A 195 8.68 -0.98 12.74
C ASN A 195 7.27 -1.50 13.06
N ASN A 196 7.12 -2.32 14.10
CA ASN A 196 5.91 -3.12 14.36
C ASN A 196 5.22 -2.82 15.68
N ASN A 197 5.92 -2.19 16.61
CA ASN A 197 5.41 -1.85 17.93
C ASN A 197 5.83 -0.41 18.23
N ASP A 198 4.95 0.39 18.76
CA ASP A 198 5.23 1.80 19.07
C ASP A 198 6.10 1.94 20.35
N ALA A 199 7.28 1.28 20.36
CA ALA A 199 8.16 1.15 21.52
C ALA A 199 9.48 1.93 21.42
N GLY A 200 9.76 2.60 20.30
CA GLY A 200 10.94 3.48 20.12
C GLY A 200 10.82 4.79 20.89
N LEU A 201 11.91 5.52 21.00
CA LEU A 201 11.94 6.80 21.74
C LEU A 201 11.01 7.85 21.13
N LEU A 202 10.97 7.97 19.80
CA LEU A 202 10.01 8.85 19.09
C LEU A 202 8.57 8.38 19.32
N ASP A 203 8.37 7.05 19.28
CA ASP A 203 7.06 6.46 19.44
C ASP A 203 6.48 6.75 20.82
N LEU A 204 7.26 6.47 21.88
CA LEU A 204 6.84 6.66 23.27
C LEU A 204 6.81 8.13 23.70
N ASN A 205 7.84 8.93 23.32
CA ASN A 205 8.02 10.26 23.86
C ASN A 205 7.31 11.35 23.05
N LEU A 206 7.10 11.12 21.74
CA LEU A 206 6.49 12.11 20.85
C LEU A 206 5.12 11.67 20.35
N ASN A 207 5.00 10.44 19.79
CA ASN A 207 3.75 9.95 19.23
C ASN A 207 2.76 9.59 20.34
N GLN A 208 3.14 8.75 21.30
CA GLN A 208 2.27 8.33 22.40
C GLN A 208 1.87 9.51 23.29
N LYS A 209 2.81 10.41 23.59
CA LYS A 209 2.53 11.67 24.34
C LYS A 209 1.93 12.76 23.49
N GLN A 210 1.68 12.47 22.22
CA GLN A 210 1.08 13.41 21.27
C GLN A 210 1.73 14.80 21.27
N LYS A 211 3.05 14.86 21.33
CA LYS A 211 3.81 16.12 21.24
C LYS A 211 3.90 16.64 19.80
N VAL A 212 3.73 15.77 18.83
CA VAL A 212 3.60 16.03 17.40
C VAL A 212 2.43 15.19 16.85
N LEU A 213 1.96 15.45 15.63
CA LEU A 213 0.97 14.56 15.01
C LEU A 213 1.60 13.21 14.61
N ARG A 214 2.85 13.23 14.19
CA ARG A 214 3.62 12.03 13.87
C ARG A 214 5.11 12.33 13.85
N ALA A 215 5.90 11.43 14.38
CA ALA A 215 7.36 11.37 14.20
C ALA A 215 7.79 9.96 13.86
N MET A 216 8.86 9.81 13.07
CA MET A 216 9.44 8.53 12.71
C MET A 216 10.92 8.65 12.37
N ALA A 217 11.66 7.56 12.52
CA ALA A 217 13.04 7.41 12.07
C ALA A 217 13.15 6.20 11.14
N TYR A 218 14.03 6.26 10.15
CA TYR A 218 14.31 5.16 9.25
C TYR A 218 15.66 5.31 8.57
N VAL A 219 16.21 4.21 8.09
CA VAL A 219 17.42 4.19 7.26
C VAL A 219 17.06 3.81 5.83
N LEU A 220 17.64 4.51 4.88
CA LEU A 220 17.56 4.15 3.47
C LEU A 220 18.98 3.86 2.95
N PRO A 221 19.36 2.59 2.85
CA PRO A 221 20.69 2.20 2.40
C PRO A 221 20.75 2.12 0.88
N PHE A 222 21.87 2.60 0.30
CA PHE A 222 22.21 2.44 -1.12
C PHE A 222 23.52 1.64 -1.26
N LYS A 223 23.91 1.40 -2.49
CA LYS A 223 25.13 0.65 -2.81
C LYS A 223 26.41 1.35 -2.39
N GLN A 224 26.49 2.69 -2.52
CA GLN A 224 27.70 3.45 -2.19
C GLN A 224 27.54 4.26 -0.90
N TYR A 225 26.36 4.69 -0.58
CA TYR A 225 26.00 5.48 0.59
C TYR A 225 24.64 5.05 1.11
N GLY A 226 24.14 5.73 2.10
CA GLY A 226 22.79 5.69 2.59
C GLY A 226 22.50 6.95 3.39
N TYR A 227 21.38 6.99 4.04
CA TYR A 227 21.09 8.01 5.04
C TYR A 227 20.17 7.49 6.13
N LEU A 228 20.35 8.02 7.34
CA LEU A 228 19.41 7.90 8.45
C LEU A 228 18.57 9.16 8.48
N ALA A 229 17.26 9.02 8.43
CA ALA A 229 16.33 10.15 8.45
C ALA A 229 15.41 10.13 9.66
N LEU A 230 15.10 11.32 10.16
CA LEU A 230 14.01 11.60 11.09
C LEU A 230 13.02 12.54 10.42
N SER A 231 11.73 12.29 10.61
CA SER A 231 10.69 13.18 10.09
C SER A 231 9.63 13.45 11.15
N ALA A 232 9.02 14.64 11.08
CA ALA A 232 7.89 15.00 11.93
C ALA A 232 6.82 15.78 11.17
N VAL A 233 5.56 15.55 11.55
CA VAL A 233 4.41 16.36 11.19
C VAL A 233 4.04 17.15 12.46
N PRO A 234 4.22 18.47 12.48
CA PRO A 234 3.89 19.30 13.64
C PRO A 234 2.37 19.37 13.86
N LYS A 235 1.97 19.72 15.07
CA LYS A 235 0.61 20.11 15.39
C LYS A 235 0.24 21.47 14.77
N GLU A 236 -1.04 21.77 14.75
CA GLU A 236 -1.49 23.11 14.39
C GLU A 236 -0.87 24.16 15.34
N ASN A 237 -0.35 25.25 14.76
CA ASN A 237 0.38 26.32 15.45
C ASN A 237 1.73 25.91 16.09
N GLN A 238 2.21 24.70 15.87
CA GLN A 238 3.56 24.29 16.23
C GLN A 238 4.51 24.62 15.08
N SER A 239 5.61 25.29 15.38
CA SER A 239 6.62 25.60 14.38
C SER A 239 7.42 24.37 13.97
N LEU A 240 7.98 24.41 12.75
CA LEU A 240 8.89 23.33 12.28
C LEU A 240 10.16 23.28 13.13
N ASP A 241 10.62 24.40 13.70
CA ASP A 241 11.79 24.42 14.59
C ASP A 241 11.49 23.80 15.96
N GLU A 242 10.29 23.97 16.51
CA GLU A 242 9.87 23.24 17.72
C GLU A 242 9.84 21.73 17.47
N ALA A 243 9.26 21.29 16.35
CA ALA A 243 9.25 19.87 15.97
C ALA A 243 10.68 19.34 15.76
N LYS A 244 11.57 20.11 15.12
CA LYS A 244 13.00 19.77 14.99
C LYS A 244 13.66 19.55 16.35
N ASN A 245 13.45 20.46 17.30
CA ASN A 245 14.07 20.38 18.63
C ASN A 245 13.61 19.13 19.39
N LEU A 246 12.30 18.78 19.28
CA LEU A 246 11.77 17.53 19.85
C LEU A 246 12.44 16.28 19.27
N LEU A 247 12.75 16.26 17.96
CA LEU A 247 13.50 15.15 17.34
C LEU A 247 14.94 15.10 17.85
N LEU A 248 15.61 16.24 17.95
CA LEU A 248 17.02 16.32 18.45
C LEU A 248 17.10 15.89 19.92
N GLU A 249 16.14 16.22 20.77
CA GLU A 249 16.05 15.72 22.14
C GLU A 249 16.07 14.20 22.21
N GLN A 250 15.41 13.49 21.26
CA GLN A 250 15.42 12.02 21.25
C GLN A 250 16.78 11.45 20.80
N ILE A 251 17.45 12.12 19.89
CA ILE A 251 18.84 11.78 19.53
C ILE A 251 19.77 11.94 20.76
N ASP A 252 19.57 12.98 21.55
CA ASP A 252 20.38 13.20 22.76
C ASP A 252 20.16 12.12 23.82
N LEU A 253 18.95 11.53 23.92
CA LEU A 253 18.72 10.35 24.75
C LEU A 253 19.56 9.15 24.28
N VAL A 254 19.65 8.92 22.97
CA VAL A 254 20.49 7.85 22.41
C VAL A 254 21.98 8.12 22.72
N LYS A 255 22.46 9.35 22.54
CA LYS A 255 23.84 9.76 22.85
C LYS A 255 24.21 9.54 24.31
N LYS A 256 23.28 9.76 25.24
CA LYS A 256 23.45 9.54 26.68
C LYS A 256 23.26 8.07 27.09
N GLY A 257 22.79 7.20 26.19
CA GLY A 257 22.43 5.84 26.52
C GLY A 257 21.16 5.71 27.36
N GLU A 258 20.27 6.72 27.30
CA GLU A 258 19.01 6.75 28.05
C GLU A 258 17.91 5.92 27.34
N PHE A 259 18.24 4.65 27.06
CA PHE A 259 17.30 3.64 26.57
C PHE A 259 17.57 2.30 27.27
N PRO A 260 16.55 1.41 27.43
CA PRO A 260 16.73 0.17 28.18
C PRO A 260 17.72 -0.80 27.56
N ASP A 261 18.48 -1.56 28.38
CA ASP A 261 19.48 -2.52 27.90
C ASP A 261 18.84 -3.68 27.10
N TRP A 262 17.63 -4.10 27.46
CA TRP A 262 16.88 -5.15 26.76
C TRP A 262 16.45 -4.75 25.33
N MET A 263 16.44 -3.45 25.00
CA MET A 263 15.85 -2.91 23.76
C MET A 263 16.59 -3.44 22.53
N LEU A 264 17.91 -3.52 22.55
CA LEU A 264 18.69 -4.06 21.42
C LEU A 264 18.32 -5.53 21.14
N THR A 265 18.21 -6.35 22.19
CA THR A 265 17.81 -7.77 22.04
C THR A 265 16.40 -7.88 21.46
N ALA A 266 15.45 -7.04 21.90
CA ALA A 266 14.10 -7.03 21.40
C ALA A 266 14.04 -6.60 19.92
N ILE A 267 14.79 -5.55 19.54
CA ILE A 267 14.91 -5.10 18.15
C ILE A 267 15.46 -6.21 17.25
N ILE A 268 16.55 -6.87 17.63
CA ILE A 268 17.15 -7.94 16.84
C ILE A 268 16.20 -9.13 16.69
N ASN A 269 15.47 -9.48 17.74
CA ASN A 269 14.44 -10.54 17.68
C ASN A 269 13.27 -10.15 16.77
N ASP A 270 12.85 -8.89 16.77
CA ASP A 270 11.82 -8.39 15.86
C ASP A 270 12.31 -8.43 14.39
N MET A 271 13.56 -8.03 14.13
CA MET A 271 14.19 -8.14 12.80
C MET A 271 14.26 -9.60 12.31
N LYS A 272 14.58 -10.58 13.20
CA LYS A 272 14.53 -12.02 12.87
C LYS A 272 13.13 -12.47 12.48
N LYS A 273 12.15 -12.09 13.27
CA LYS A 273 10.73 -12.41 13.05
C LYS A 273 10.24 -11.83 11.72
N ASP A 274 10.55 -10.58 11.42
CA ASP A 274 10.16 -9.91 10.18
C ASP A 274 10.82 -10.55 8.95
N ARG A 275 12.09 -10.93 9.05
CA ARG A 275 12.78 -11.70 8.00
C ARG A 275 12.08 -13.02 7.72
N LEU A 276 11.77 -13.80 8.74
CA LEU A 276 11.05 -15.07 8.59
C LEU A 276 9.67 -14.87 7.96
N LYS A 277 8.92 -13.84 8.40
CA LYS A 277 7.62 -13.50 7.86
C LYS A 277 7.70 -13.05 6.39
N GLY A 278 8.72 -12.28 6.03
CA GLY A 278 9.00 -11.86 4.66
C GLY A 278 9.23 -13.07 3.73
N TRP A 279 10.05 -14.03 4.16
CA TRP A 279 10.37 -15.22 3.37
C TRP A 279 9.23 -16.24 3.24
N GLU A 280 8.14 -16.06 3.96
CA GLU A 280 6.95 -16.89 3.77
C GLU A 280 6.22 -16.67 2.44
N THR A 281 6.54 -15.60 1.73
CA THR A 281 5.94 -15.26 0.43
C THR A 281 6.98 -15.31 -0.69
N ALA A 282 6.56 -15.72 -1.89
CA ALA A 282 7.44 -15.72 -3.06
C ALA A 282 7.98 -14.32 -3.38
N ASP A 283 7.13 -13.28 -3.24
CA ASP A 283 7.51 -11.88 -3.47
C ASP A 283 8.55 -11.38 -2.45
N GLY A 284 8.38 -11.69 -1.16
CA GLY A 284 9.33 -11.31 -0.11
C GLY A 284 10.67 -12.03 -0.26
N LEU A 285 10.66 -13.34 -0.55
CA LEU A 285 11.89 -14.11 -0.77
C LEU A 285 12.62 -13.66 -2.04
N SER A 286 11.90 -13.45 -3.15
CA SER A 286 12.50 -12.94 -4.39
C SER A 286 13.11 -11.55 -4.19
N SER A 287 12.43 -10.69 -3.40
CA SER A 287 12.95 -9.36 -3.05
C SER A 287 14.24 -9.45 -2.24
N SER A 288 14.33 -10.35 -1.27
CA SER A 288 15.57 -10.57 -0.53
C SER A 288 16.71 -11.02 -1.45
N LEU A 289 16.44 -11.97 -2.35
CA LEU A 289 17.45 -12.52 -3.27
C LEU A 289 17.97 -11.48 -4.27
N TYR A 290 17.10 -10.73 -4.97
CA TYR A 290 17.57 -9.75 -5.93
C TYR A 290 18.25 -8.53 -5.23
N ASN A 291 17.79 -8.12 -4.05
CA ASN A 291 18.44 -7.08 -3.27
C ASN A 291 19.86 -7.49 -2.83
N THR A 292 20.08 -8.76 -2.46
CA THR A 292 21.40 -9.30 -2.16
C THR A 292 22.35 -9.14 -3.35
N TYR A 293 21.86 -9.49 -4.56
CA TYR A 293 22.62 -9.31 -5.80
C TYR A 293 22.92 -7.83 -6.11
N ILE A 294 21.91 -6.95 -6.04
CA ILE A 294 22.04 -5.51 -6.30
C ILE A 294 23.10 -4.89 -5.38
N ARG A 295 23.14 -5.32 -4.13
CA ARG A 295 24.06 -4.86 -3.09
C ARG A 295 25.47 -5.50 -3.19
N GLU A 296 25.70 -6.32 -4.22
CA GLU A 296 26.97 -7.06 -4.45
C GLU A 296 27.38 -7.92 -3.25
N ARG A 297 26.40 -8.59 -2.63
CA ARG A 297 26.62 -9.50 -1.49
C ARG A 297 26.34 -10.94 -1.87
N SER A 298 26.90 -11.89 -1.11
CA SER A 298 26.48 -13.29 -1.18
C SER A 298 25.26 -13.55 -0.29
N TRP A 299 24.52 -14.63 -0.58
CA TRP A 299 23.38 -15.04 0.26
C TRP A 299 23.83 -15.44 1.66
N GLU A 300 25.02 -16.04 1.80
CA GLU A 300 25.62 -16.37 3.10
C GLU A 300 25.84 -15.11 3.94
N GLN A 301 26.39 -14.05 3.36
CA GLN A 301 26.57 -12.76 4.04
C GLN A 301 25.24 -12.16 4.49
N GLU A 302 24.18 -12.32 3.69
CA GLU A 302 22.85 -11.85 4.05
C GLU A 302 22.27 -12.66 5.24
N LEU A 303 22.54 -13.96 5.29
CA LEU A 303 22.13 -14.81 6.41
C LEU A 303 22.90 -14.48 7.70
N GLU A 304 24.19 -14.16 7.59
CA GLU A 304 25.09 -13.84 8.70
C GLU A 304 24.80 -12.45 9.32
N ASP A 305 24.12 -11.54 8.60
CA ASP A 305 23.88 -10.18 9.09
C ASP A 305 23.24 -10.14 10.48
N ILE A 306 22.32 -11.03 10.81
CA ILE A 306 21.72 -11.09 12.14
C ILE A 306 22.77 -11.32 13.23
N GLN A 307 23.74 -12.19 12.97
CA GLN A 307 24.82 -12.47 13.92
C GLN A 307 25.74 -11.25 14.10
N GLU A 308 25.92 -10.44 13.06
CA GLU A 308 26.64 -9.18 13.13
C GLU A 308 25.90 -8.12 13.97
N TYR A 309 24.57 -8.06 13.88
CA TYR A 309 23.77 -7.20 14.78
C TYR A 309 23.90 -7.64 16.24
N GLU A 310 23.90 -8.95 16.53
CA GLU A 310 24.04 -9.50 17.89
C GLU A 310 25.36 -9.13 18.57
N LYS A 311 26.41 -8.81 17.82
CA LYS A 311 27.72 -8.37 18.35
C LYS A 311 27.75 -6.90 18.77
N ILE A 312 26.76 -6.10 18.36
CA ILE A 312 26.70 -4.67 18.65
C ILE A 312 26.18 -4.46 20.07
N THR A 313 26.95 -3.77 20.88
CA THR A 313 26.58 -3.45 22.26
C THR A 313 25.94 -2.07 22.39
N LYS A 314 25.28 -1.83 23.53
CA LYS A 314 24.77 -0.50 23.87
C LYS A 314 25.89 0.56 23.89
N ALA A 315 27.08 0.22 24.36
CA ALA A 315 28.23 1.13 24.36
C ALA A 315 28.67 1.49 22.94
N ASP A 316 28.62 0.52 21.99
CA ASP A 316 28.91 0.81 20.58
C ASP A 316 27.89 1.79 20.00
N ILE A 317 26.60 1.62 20.29
CA ILE A 317 25.52 2.52 19.85
C ILE A 317 25.70 3.94 20.41
N VAL A 318 25.99 4.06 21.71
CA VAL A 318 26.22 5.36 22.36
C VAL A 318 27.43 6.06 21.74
N LYS A 319 28.54 5.33 21.55
CA LYS A 319 29.72 5.87 20.90
C LYS A 319 29.38 6.31 19.46
N PHE A 320 28.75 5.45 18.68
CA PHE A 320 28.34 5.76 17.31
C PHE A 320 27.45 7.02 17.27
N ALA A 321 26.41 7.10 18.11
CA ALA A 321 25.50 8.25 18.13
C ALA A 321 26.23 9.56 18.42
N ASN A 322 27.22 9.55 19.35
CA ASN A 322 28.03 10.73 19.66
C ASN A 322 28.95 11.14 18.52
N ASP A 323 29.48 10.18 17.77
CA ASP A 323 30.39 10.44 16.64
C ASP A 323 29.61 10.86 15.37
N PHE A 324 28.43 10.31 15.14
CA PHE A 324 27.63 10.43 13.94
C PHE A 324 26.70 11.67 13.91
N PHE A 325 25.94 11.91 14.98
CA PHE A 325 24.98 13.02 15.04
C PHE A 325 25.67 14.32 15.46
N LYS A 326 26.12 15.08 14.49
CA LYS A 326 26.68 16.44 14.64
C LYS A 326 25.90 17.40 13.74
N ASP A 327 26.36 18.64 13.62
CA ASP A 327 25.77 19.64 12.72
C ASP A 327 26.13 19.39 11.24
N ASN A 328 26.15 18.13 10.83
CA ASN A 328 26.51 17.57 9.53
C ASN A 328 25.30 16.91 8.82
N TYR A 329 24.16 17.55 8.84
CA TYR A 329 22.93 16.98 8.30
C TYR A 329 22.19 17.92 7.34
N ALA A 330 21.35 17.34 6.50
CA ALA A 330 20.39 18.08 5.70
C ALA A 330 19.04 18.17 6.43
N ILE A 331 18.38 19.31 6.33
CA ILE A 331 17.02 19.50 6.83
C ILE A 331 16.13 20.15 5.77
N ILE A 332 14.99 19.52 5.52
CA ILE A 332 14.00 19.99 4.59
C ILE A 332 12.76 20.44 5.36
N TYR A 333 12.43 21.71 5.23
CA TYR A 333 11.21 22.30 5.73
C TYR A 333 10.18 22.33 4.61
N LYS A 334 9.10 21.59 4.77
CA LYS A 334 7.93 21.72 3.92
C LYS A 334 6.96 22.69 4.58
N GLU A 335 6.77 23.83 3.96
CA GLU A 335 5.88 24.91 4.42
C GLU A 335 4.60 24.92 3.58
N LYS A 336 3.51 25.43 4.18
CA LYS A 336 2.28 25.68 3.42
C LYS A 336 2.46 26.91 2.54
N GLY A 337 2.13 26.81 1.27
CA GLY A 337 2.20 27.93 0.31
C GLY A 337 2.25 27.42 -1.13
N ASP A 338 2.23 28.36 -2.04
CA ASP A 338 2.36 28.05 -3.47
C ASP A 338 3.81 27.69 -3.81
N ASN A 339 3.98 26.71 -4.67
CA ASN A 339 5.30 26.30 -5.14
C ASN A 339 5.69 27.08 -6.39
N ASP A 340 6.44 28.16 -6.24
CA ASP A 340 6.93 28.98 -7.35
C ASP A 340 7.95 28.27 -8.25
N LYS A 341 8.45 27.09 -7.83
CA LYS A 341 9.44 26.26 -8.54
C LYS A 341 8.81 25.11 -9.33
N LEU A 342 7.48 25.07 -9.46
CA LEU A 342 6.82 24.02 -10.24
C LEU A 342 7.27 24.03 -11.69
N ILE A 343 7.82 22.92 -12.14
CA ILE A 343 8.26 22.70 -13.53
C ILE A 343 7.18 21.86 -14.22
N ARG A 344 6.59 22.41 -15.27
CA ARG A 344 5.68 21.66 -16.13
C ARG A 344 6.40 21.27 -17.40
N VAL A 345 6.29 20.01 -17.78
CA VAL A 345 6.66 19.57 -19.12
C VAL A 345 5.45 19.74 -20.01
N GLU A 346 5.58 20.65 -21.00
CA GLU A 346 4.54 20.85 -22.00
C GLU A 346 4.59 19.71 -23.02
N ASN A 347 3.41 19.26 -23.43
CA ASN A 347 3.27 18.24 -24.45
C ASN A 347 3.73 18.83 -25.82
N PRO A 348 4.66 18.15 -26.54
CA PRO A 348 5.10 18.58 -27.87
C PRO A 348 4.04 18.39 -28.97
N GLY A 349 2.82 17.90 -28.64
CA GLY A 349 1.75 17.74 -29.62
C GLY A 349 1.94 16.55 -30.55
N ILE A 350 2.07 15.35 -29.99
CA ILE A 350 2.26 14.11 -30.76
C ILE A 350 0.94 13.70 -31.44
N THR A 351 1.03 13.35 -32.73
CA THR A 351 -0.11 12.82 -33.47
C THR A 351 -0.50 11.45 -32.92
N PRO A 352 -1.77 11.23 -32.54
CA PRO A 352 -2.24 9.92 -32.07
C PRO A 352 -1.97 8.83 -33.11
N ILE A 353 -1.60 7.65 -32.65
CA ILE A 353 -1.30 6.49 -33.49
C ILE A 353 -2.52 5.57 -33.52
N GLU A 354 -2.93 5.18 -34.73
CA GLU A 354 -3.92 4.11 -34.87
C GLU A 354 -3.32 2.77 -34.49
N LEU A 355 -3.90 2.13 -33.46
CA LEU A 355 -3.48 0.82 -33.02
C LEU A 355 -4.12 -0.28 -33.87
N ASN A 356 -3.31 -1.09 -34.55
CA ASN A 356 -3.78 -2.34 -35.15
C ASN A 356 -3.79 -3.44 -34.08
N ARG A 357 -4.94 -3.62 -33.43
CA ARG A 357 -5.09 -4.57 -32.29
C ARG A 357 -5.08 -6.02 -32.72
N GLU A 358 -5.33 -6.31 -33.99
CA GLU A 358 -5.35 -7.67 -34.52
C GLU A 358 -3.98 -8.11 -35.04
N ALA A 359 -3.06 -7.16 -35.25
CA ALA A 359 -1.72 -7.46 -35.71
C ALA A 359 -0.93 -8.25 -34.65
N GLN A 360 -0.43 -9.39 -35.08
CA GLN A 360 0.41 -10.28 -34.26
C GLN A 360 1.68 -10.63 -35.04
N SER A 361 2.84 -10.47 -34.39
CA SER A 361 4.10 -10.96 -34.96
C SER A 361 4.12 -12.50 -35.04
N PRO A 362 4.95 -13.08 -35.93
CA PRO A 362 5.14 -14.53 -35.97
C PRO A 362 5.57 -15.10 -34.60
N PHE A 363 6.43 -14.37 -33.86
CA PHE A 363 6.85 -14.74 -32.52
C PHE A 363 5.66 -14.79 -31.54
N LEU A 364 4.85 -13.72 -31.49
CA LEU A 364 3.67 -13.70 -30.62
C LEU A 364 2.70 -14.83 -30.96
N LYS A 365 2.45 -15.09 -32.25
CA LYS A 365 1.62 -16.21 -32.69
C LYS A 365 2.16 -17.55 -32.21
N SER A 366 3.48 -17.77 -32.26
CA SER A 366 4.10 -18.99 -31.77
C SER A 366 3.90 -19.21 -30.28
N ILE A 367 4.04 -18.13 -29.48
CA ILE A 367 3.84 -18.16 -28.02
C ILE A 367 2.37 -18.43 -27.68
N LEU A 368 1.43 -17.76 -28.36
CA LEU A 368 -0.02 -17.95 -28.09
C LEU A 368 -0.52 -19.33 -28.47
N ASN A 369 0.02 -19.91 -29.56
CA ASN A 369 -0.38 -21.25 -30.05
C ASN A 369 0.33 -22.42 -29.33
N GLU A 370 1.33 -22.14 -28.50
CA GLU A 370 2.03 -23.14 -27.74
C GLU A 370 1.14 -23.76 -26.66
N LYS A 371 0.91 -25.05 -26.75
CA LYS A 371 0.14 -25.80 -25.77
C LYS A 371 0.99 -26.07 -24.53
N VAL A 372 0.46 -25.80 -23.38
CA VAL A 372 1.04 -26.16 -22.08
C VAL A 372 0.05 -27.01 -21.31
N GLU A 373 0.55 -27.83 -20.38
CA GLU A 373 -0.31 -28.58 -19.47
C GLU A 373 -1.12 -27.60 -18.61
N GLU A 374 -2.42 -27.81 -18.49
CA GLU A 374 -3.31 -26.92 -17.74
C GLU A 374 -3.13 -27.11 -16.24
N ILE A 375 -2.96 -26.02 -15.51
CA ILE A 375 -3.06 -26.01 -14.05
C ILE A 375 -4.54 -26.16 -13.68
N LYS A 376 -4.84 -27.20 -12.91
CA LYS A 376 -6.17 -27.37 -12.33
C LYS A 376 -6.38 -26.42 -11.16
N PRO A 377 -7.52 -25.72 -11.10
CA PRO A 377 -7.82 -24.86 -9.95
C PRO A 377 -7.95 -25.68 -8.67
N VAL A 378 -7.45 -25.12 -7.58
CA VAL A 378 -7.61 -25.71 -6.24
C VAL A 378 -8.54 -24.83 -5.44
N PHE A 379 -9.71 -25.37 -5.14
CA PHE A 379 -10.70 -24.71 -4.30
C PHE A 379 -10.61 -25.23 -2.88
N VAL A 380 -10.83 -24.32 -1.91
CA VAL A 380 -10.73 -24.65 -0.50
C VAL A 380 -12.04 -25.29 -0.01
N ASP A 381 -11.92 -26.44 0.61
CA ASP A 381 -12.98 -27.00 1.43
C ASP A 381 -12.87 -26.43 2.85
N TYR A 382 -13.67 -25.41 3.14
CA TYR A 382 -13.64 -24.73 4.43
C TYR A 382 -13.95 -25.65 5.62
N GLN A 383 -14.80 -26.67 5.41
CA GLN A 383 -15.15 -27.61 6.50
C GLN A 383 -13.96 -28.51 6.86
N LYS A 384 -13.11 -28.81 5.88
CA LYS A 384 -11.90 -29.61 6.08
C LYS A 384 -10.73 -28.78 6.64
N GLU A 385 -10.56 -27.56 6.14
CA GLU A 385 -9.39 -26.71 6.49
C GLU A 385 -9.60 -25.94 7.81
N ILE A 386 -10.85 -25.54 8.13
CA ILE A 386 -11.16 -24.79 9.34
C ILE A 386 -11.75 -25.75 10.38
N LYS A 387 -10.94 -26.08 11.38
CA LYS A 387 -11.45 -26.82 12.54
C LYS A 387 -12.22 -25.87 13.44
N THR A 388 -13.45 -26.22 13.75
CA THR A 388 -14.28 -25.48 14.69
C THR A 388 -14.34 -26.20 16.03
N ASP A 389 -14.11 -25.47 17.11
CA ASP A 389 -14.13 -25.97 18.48
C ASP A 389 -14.78 -24.91 19.39
N ASN A 390 -14.74 -25.15 20.69
CA ASN A 390 -15.27 -24.27 21.72
C ASN A 390 -14.27 -24.15 22.88
N ILE A 391 -14.14 -22.91 23.39
CA ILE A 391 -13.37 -22.63 24.59
C ILE A 391 -14.26 -21.83 25.55
N ASN A 392 -14.69 -22.42 26.65
CA ASN A 392 -15.56 -21.82 27.67
C ASN A 392 -16.81 -21.10 27.08
N GLY A 393 -17.46 -21.73 26.11
CA GLY A 393 -18.67 -21.17 25.47
C GLY A 393 -18.41 -20.19 24.33
N VAL A 394 -17.16 -19.89 24.01
CA VAL A 394 -16.75 -19.05 22.87
C VAL A 394 -16.39 -19.95 21.70
N LYS A 395 -16.97 -19.65 20.52
CA LYS A 395 -16.61 -20.35 19.28
C LYS A 395 -15.15 -20.10 18.94
N LEU A 396 -14.40 -21.18 18.69
CA LEU A 396 -13.01 -21.15 18.27
C LEU A 396 -12.87 -21.75 16.88
N SER A 397 -12.31 -20.98 15.96
CA SER A 397 -11.95 -21.45 14.62
C SER A 397 -10.43 -21.58 14.53
N PHE A 398 -9.93 -22.69 14.00
CA PHE A 398 -8.51 -23.00 13.97
C PHE A 398 -8.04 -23.42 12.58
N ILE A 399 -6.89 -22.90 12.18
CA ILE A 399 -6.12 -23.37 11.02
C ILE A 399 -4.70 -23.68 11.47
N GLN A 400 -4.21 -24.87 11.13
CA GLN A 400 -2.90 -25.32 11.55
C GLN A 400 -1.77 -24.66 10.73
N ASN A 401 -0.80 -24.03 11.42
CA ASN A 401 0.47 -23.65 10.84
C ASN A 401 1.43 -24.85 10.79
N LYS A 402 1.72 -25.34 9.57
CA LYS A 402 2.63 -26.47 9.34
C LYS A 402 4.06 -26.05 8.99
N LYS A 403 4.34 -24.75 8.90
CA LYS A 403 5.60 -24.24 8.32
C LYS A 403 6.61 -23.79 9.38
N ASN A 404 6.16 -23.07 10.39
CA ASN A 404 7.03 -22.41 11.38
C ASN A 404 6.29 -22.20 12.71
N ASN A 405 6.92 -21.46 13.63
CA ASN A 405 6.37 -21.15 14.95
C ASN A 405 5.63 -19.80 15.02
N LEU A 406 5.39 -19.13 13.88
CA LEU A 406 4.59 -17.92 13.89
C LEU A 406 3.13 -18.29 14.17
N ALA A 407 2.49 -17.50 15.02
CA ALA A 407 1.09 -17.69 15.37
C ALA A 407 0.35 -16.35 15.37
N GLN A 408 -0.96 -16.44 15.15
CA GLN A 408 -1.87 -15.31 15.19
C GLN A 408 -3.17 -15.74 15.86
N MET A 409 -3.66 -14.90 16.78
CA MET A 409 -5.02 -15.02 17.26
C MET A 409 -5.81 -13.73 17.01
N ASN A 410 -7.10 -13.88 16.80
CA ASN A 410 -8.01 -12.77 16.59
C ASN A 410 -9.23 -12.92 17.50
N TYR A 411 -9.57 -11.86 18.26
CA TYR A 411 -10.91 -11.67 18.79
C TYR A 411 -11.74 -10.96 17.75
N ILE A 412 -12.87 -11.55 17.37
CA ILE A 412 -13.73 -11.03 16.30
C ILE A 412 -15.12 -10.74 16.89
N PHE A 413 -15.46 -9.47 16.95
CA PHE A 413 -16.78 -8.99 17.40
C PHE A 413 -17.62 -8.66 16.16
N PRO A 414 -18.85 -9.20 16.00
CA PRO A 414 -19.68 -9.06 14.82
C PRO A 414 -20.45 -7.73 14.78
N PHE A 415 -19.84 -6.62 15.18
CA PHE A 415 -20.38 -5.27 15.13
C PHE A 415 -19.25 -4.23 15.04
N GLY A 416 -19.57 -3.01 14.60
CA GLY A 416 -18.58 -1.96 14.39
C GLY A 416 -19.18 -0.56 14.36
N THR A 417 -18.61 0.35 13.55
CA THR A 417 -19.01 1.76 13.54
C THR A 417 -20.43 1.98 13.00
N ASP A 418 -21.00 1.05 12.21
CA ASP A 418 -22.38 1.14 11.78
C ASP A 418 -23.35 0.92 12.95
N ASN A 419 -22.94 0.18 13.98
CA ASN A 419 -23.70 0.02 15.23
C ASN A 419 -23.48 1.20 16.17
N ASN A 420 -22.25 1.62 16.33
CA ASN A 420 -21.91 2.78 17.16
C ASN A 420 -20.61 3.43 16.66
N LYS A 421 -20.69 4.60 16.07
CA LYS A 421 -19.53 5.34 15.54
C LYS A 421 -18.53 5.77 16.62
N GLU A 422 -18.95 5.90 17.89
CA GLU A 422 -18.09 6.25 19.01
C GLU A 422 -17.07 5.14 19.33
N LEU A 423 -17.28 3.90 18.88
CA LEU A 423 -16.31 2.81 19.05
C LEU A 423 -14.95 3.13 18.42
N SER A 424 -14.92 3.86 17.31
CA SER A 424 -13.67 4.29 16.70
C SER A 424 -12.87 5.22 17.62
N VAL A 425 -13.55 6.15 18.29
CA VAL A 425 -12.93 7.07 19.27
C VAL A 425 -12.53 6.33 20.53
N ALA A 426 -13.38 5.40 21.02
CA ALA A 426 -13.11 4.60 22.21
C ALA A 426 -11.82 3.79 22.06
N PHE A 427 -11.64 3.10 20.94
CA PHE A 427 -10.43 2.32 20.70
C PHE A 427 -9.22 3.16 20.25
N THR A 428 -9.44 4.32 19.65
CA THR A 428 -8.35 5.29 19.45
C THR A 428 -7.82 5.76 20.81
N LEU A 429 -8.71 6.18 21.73
CA LEU A 429 -8.33 6.59 23.07
C LEU A 429 -7.67 5.47 23.87
N PHE A 430 -8.20 4.24 23.78
CA PHE A 430 -7.69 3.07 24.47
C PHE A 430 -6.17 2.88 24.28
N ASN A 431 -5.66 3.06 23.05
CA ASN A 431 -4.25 2.91 22.73
C ASN A 431 -3.33 3.93 23.44
N TYR A 432 -3.90 4.99 24.01
CA TYR A 432 -3.15 6.02 24.75
C TYR A 432 -3.28 5.91 26.26
N LEU A 433 -4.01 4.92 26.75
CA LEU A 433 -4.32 4.79 28.16
C LEU A 433 -3.62 3.59 28.81
N GLY A 434 -3.19 3.77 30.05
CA GLY A 434 -2.62 2.71 30.88
C GLY A 434 -3.64 2.04 31.81
N THR A 435 -3.11 1.25 32.71
CA THR A 435 -3.85 0.57 33.78
C THR A 435 -3.35 1.07 35.13
N ASP A 436 -3.72 0.40 36.21
CA ASP A 436 -3.13 0.64 37.55
C ASP A 436 -1.71 0.06 37.69
N LYS A 437 -1.37 -0.89 36.83
CA LYS A 437 -0.07 -1.60 36.88
C LYS A 437 0.92 -1.10 35.86
N TYR A 438 0.46 -0.62 34.71
CA TYR A 438 1.30 -0.22 33.59
C TYR A 438 0.87 1.15 33.05
N SER A 439 1.80 2.07 32.88
CA SER A 439 1.58 3.24 32.05
C SER A 439 1.37 2.84 30.59
N PRO A 440 0.87 3.72 29.69
CA PRO A 440 0.75 3.41 28.27
C PRO A 440 2.09 2.99 27.66
N GLU A 441 3.17 3.69 28.02
CA GLU A 441 4.52 3.42 27.51
C GLU A 441 5.07 2.07 28.05
N GLU A 442 4.76 1.73 29.30
CA GLU A 442 5.14 0.43 29.87
C GLU A 442 4.38 -0.71 29.20
N MET A 443 3.11 -0.51 28.86
CA MET A 443 2.32 -1.50 28.13
C MET A 443 2.95 -1.85 26.78
N GLU A 444 3.32 -0.84 25.98
CA GLU A 444 3.98 -1.06 24.68
C GLU A 444 5.34 -1.76 24.85
N LYS A 445 6.13 -1.37 25.84
CA LYS A 445 7.39 -2.04 26.17
C LYS A 445 7.22 -3.51 26.53
N GLU A 446 6.19 -3.87 27.29
CA GLU A 446 5.93 -5.26 27.67
C GLU A 446 5.52 -6.11 26.46
N PHE A 447 4.68 -5.58 25.55
CA PHE A 447 4.38 -6.26 24.29
C PHE A 447 5.63 -6.44 23.43
N PHE A 448 6.47 -5.42 23.35
CA PHE A 448 7.72 -5.48 22.57
C PHE A 448 8.71 -6.49 23.12
N LYS A 449 8.88 -6.59 24.47
CA LYS A 449 9.69 -7.62 25.13
C LYS A 449 9.23 -9.03 24.82
N LEU A 450 7.91 -9.24 24.73
CA LEU A 450 7.31 -10.53 24.38
C LEU A 450 7.44 -10.84 22.87
N GLY A 451 7.80 -9.87 22.03
CA GLY A 451 7.79 -10.01 20.57
C GLY A 451 6.37 -10.21 20.02
N ILE A 452 5.34 -9.78 20.73
CA ILE A 452 3.93 -9.88 20.35
C ILE A 452 3.46 -8.54 19.83
N ASN A 453 3.00 -8.54 18.60
CA ASN A 453 2.35 -7.39 17.99
C ASN A 453 0.85 -7.45 18.28
N HIS A 454 0.27 -6.31 18.63
CA HIS A 454 -1.17 -6.15 18.79
C HIS A 454 -1.72 -5.13 17.80
N ASN A 455 -2.98 -5.30 17.41
CA ASN A 455 -3.67 -4.35 16.54
C ASN A 455 -5.17 -4.40 16.82
N ILE A 456 -5.79 -3.24 16.99
CA ILE A 456 -7.23 -3.09 17.14
C ILE A 456 -7.78 -2.39 15.91
N ARG A 457 -8.64 -3.05 15.16
CA ARG A 457 -9.28 -2.51 13.98
C ARG A 457 -10.80 -2.47 14.18
N VAL A 458 -11.35 -1.27 14.12
CA VAL A 458 -12.78 -1.02 14.18
C VAL A 458 -13.27 -0.74 12.76
N ASP A 459 -13.90 -1.74 12.14
CA ASP A 459 -14.51 -1.62 10.82
C ASP A 459 -16.00 -1.21 10.95
N LYS A 460 -16.67 -1.08 9.82
CA LYS A 460 -18.10 -0.74 9.76
C LYS A 460 -18.98 -1.75 10.49
N ASP A 461 -18.67 -3.04 10.36
CA ASP A 461 -19.49 -4.18 10.76
C ASP A 461 -18.77 -5.18 11.66
N ARG A 462 -17.54 -4.88 12.08
CA ARG A 462 -16.78 -5.72 13.00
C ARG A 462 -15.69 -4.96 13.73
N ILE A 463 -15.33 -5.47 14.90
CA ILE A 463 -14.08 -5.13 15.57
C ILE A 463 -13.20 -6.37 15.53
N ASN A 464 -11.95 -6.19 15.12
CA ASN A 464 -10.97 -7.26 15.04
C ASN A 464 -9.75 -6.88 15.89
N ILE A 465 -9.51 -7.64 16.95
CA ILE A 465 -8.32 -7.48 17.79
C ILE A 465 -7.38 -8.62 17.44
N THR A 466 -6.20 -8.30 16.93
CA THR A 466 -5.21 -9.26 16.47
C THR A 466 -3.99 -9.24 17.38
N LEU A 467 -3.57 -10.42 17.85
CA LEU A 467 -2.29 -10.63 18.50
C LEU A 467 -1.46 -11.59 17.64
N SER A 468 -0.20 -11.27 17.38
CA SER A 468 0.66 -12.09 16.52
C SER A 468 2.12 -12.05 16.96
N GLY A 469 2.81 -13.18 16.82
CA GLY A 469 4.20 -13.34 17.19
C GLY A 469 4.62 -14.81 17.19
N LEU A 470 5.55 -15.19 18.05
CA LEU A 470 5.88 -16.60 18.26
C LEU A 470 4.78 -17.27 19.10
N GLU A 471 4.43 -18.51 18.76
CA GLU A 471 3.32 -19.24 19.43
C GLU A 471 3.57 -19.42 20.92
N GLU A 472 4.82 -19.58 21.35
CA GLU A 472 5.19 -19.78 22.75
C GLU A 472 4.89 -18.57 23.65
N ASP A 473 4.90 -17.35 23.10
CA ASP A 473 4.67 -16.11 23.82
C ASP A 473 3.25 -15.55 23.61
N LEU A 474 2.48 -16.13 22.69
CA LEU A 474 1.14 -15.64 22.35
C LEU A 474 0.18 -15.63 23.55
N ALA A 475 0.27 -16.63 24.43
CA ALA A 475 -0.55 -16.69 25.63
C ALA A 475 -0.25 -15.55 26.61
N LYS A 476 1.04 -15.25 26.84
CA LYS A 476 1.46 -14.12 27.69
C LYS A 476 1.00 -12.78 27.08
N GLY A 477 1.10 -12.64 25.75
CA GLY A 477 0.58 -11.46 25.05
C GLY A 477 -0.94 -11.31 25.21
N ALA A 478 -1.67 -12.42 25.14
CA ALA A 478 -3.12 -12.42 25.37
C ALA A 478 -3.49 -12.09 26.83
N GLU A 479 -2.74 -12.57 27.81
CA GLU A 479 -2.90 -12.21 29.24
C GLU A 479 -2.66 -10.71 29.46
N LEU A 480 -1.59 -10.17 28.86
CA LEU A 480 -1.28 -8.75 28.94
C LEU A 480 -2.37 -7.90 28.30
N PHE A 481 -2.91 -8.33 27.12
CA PHE A 481 -3.98 -7.62 26.45
C PHE A 481 -5.31 -7.67 27.24
N ASP A 482 -5.67 -8.84 27.78
CA ASP A 482 -6.88 -9.00 28.63
C ASP A 482 -6.78 -8.14 29.90
N HIS A 483 -5.57 -8.10 30.53
CA HIS A 483 -5.32 -7.20 31.64
C HIS A 483 -5.52 -5.74 31.23
N TRP A 484 -4.97 -5.31 30.11
CA TRP A 484 -5.13 -3.93 29.59
C TRP A 484 -6.59 -3.59 29.37
N LEU A 485 -7.31 -4.45 28.63
CA LEU A 485 -8.71 -4.22 28.28
C LEU A 485 -9.64 -4.11 29.49
N ARG A 486 -9.42 -4.94 30.52
CA ARG A 486 -10.25 -4.94 31.73
C ARG A 486 -9.91 -3.84 32.72
N ASN A 487 -8.66 -3.39 32.75
CA ASN A 487 -8.14 -2.50 33.79
C ASN A 487 -7.73 -1.12 33.25
N VAL A 488 -7.99 -0.83 31.98
CA VAL A 488 -7.70 0.49 31.40
C VAL A 488 -8.37 1.59 32.23
N LYS A 489 -7.64 2.67 32.50
CA LYS A 489 -8.13 3.80 33.29
C LYS A 489 -8.34 5.04 32.46
N ALA A 490 -9.44 5.72 32.72
CA ALA A 490 -9.71 7.02 32.13
C ALA A 490 -8.72 8.09 32.65
N ASP A 491 -8.23 8.92 31.72
CA ASP A 491 -7.45 10.11 32.01
C ASP A 491 -7.98 11.27 31.16
N GLU A 492 -8.52 12.30 31.83
CA GLU A 492 -9.12 13.44 31.18
C GLU A 492 -8.09 14.31 30.42
N ASN A 493 -6.84 14.35 30.85
CA ASN A 493 -5.79 15.11 30.16
C ASN A 493 -5.39 14.40 28.86
N ILE A 494 -5.21 13.08 28.91
CA ILE A 494 -4.96 12.26 27.72
C ILE A 494 -6.15 12.37 26.78
N TYR A 495 -7.39 12.24 27.26
CA TYR A 495 -8.59 12.39 26.46
C TYR A 495 -8.63 13.74 25.72
N LYS A 496 -8.43 14.86 26.41
CA LYS A 496 -8.39 16.19 25.79
C LYS A 496 -7.32 16.28 24.70
N THR A 497 -6.16 15.68 24.95
CA THR A 497 -5.07 15.65 23.98
C THR A 497 -5.42 14.80 22.74
N VAL A 498 -6.03 13.61 22.94
CA VAL A 498 -6.52 12.76 21.85
C VAL A 498 -7.60 13.46 21.03
N VAL A 499 -8.56 14.12 21.69
CA VAL A 499 -9.61 14.89 21.01
C VAL A 499 -9.00 16.01 20.15
N ASN A 500 -8.07 16.78 20.69
CA ASN A 500 -7.38 17.81 19.93
C ASN A 500 -6.66 17.21 18.71
N THR A 501 -5.95 16.11 18.90
CA THR A 501 -5.27 15.41 17.80
C THR A 501 -6.24 14.89 16.72
N ILE A 502 -7.41 14.37 17.12
CA ILE A 502 -8.47 13.97 16.17
C ILE A 502 -8.94 15.20 15.37
N LEU A 503 -9.21 16.32 16.02
CA LEU A 503 -9.68 17.54 15.37
C LEU A 503 -8.62 18.11 14.41
N GLU A 504 -7.36 18.18 14.85
CA GLU A 504 -6.24 18.61 14.01
C GLU A 504 -6.04 17.68 12.81
N SER A 505 -6.13 16.37 13.01
CA SER A 505 -6.03 15.37 11.92
C SER A 505 -7.14 15.54 10.88
N ARG A 506 -8.35 15.95 11.28
CA ARG A 506 -9.44 16.30 10.37
C ARG A 506 -9.09 17.51 9.51
N GLU A 507 -8.50 18.55 10.09
CA GLU A 507 -8.05 19.74 9.33
C GLU A 507 -6.89 19.43 8.40
N VAL A 508 -5.97 18.54 8.80
CA VAL A 508 -4.92 18.03 7.91
C VAL A 508 -5.50 17.20 6.74
N ALA A 509 -6.50 16.36 7.01
CA ALA A 509 -7.17 15.56 5.97
C ALA A 509 -7.84 16.45 4.90
N LYS A 510 -8.41 17.60 5.27
CA LYS A 510 -8.96 18.57 4.33
C LYS A 510 -7.90 19.28 3.44
N LYS A 511 -6.61 19.12 3.74
CA LYS A 511 -5.48 19.66 2.97
C LYS A 511 -4.77 18.61 2.13
N ASP A 512 -5.20 17.34 2.19
CA ASP A 512 -4.62 16.22 1.44
C ASP A 512 -5.51 15.84 0.25
N LYS A 513 -4.96 15.90 -0.98
CA LYS A 513 -5.73 15.66 -2.20
C LYS A 513 -6.36 14.26 -2.28
N LYS A 514 -5.70 13.23 -1.71
CA LYS A 514 -6.23 11.85 -1.74
C LYS A 514 -7.45 11.72 -0.82
N ASN A 515 -7.37 12.34 0.36
CA ASN A 515 -8.50 12.37 1.29
C ASN A 515 -9.66 13.17 0.72
N ILE A 516 -9.39 14.32 0.07
CA ILE A 516 -10.42 15.14 -0.58
C ILE A 516 -11.09 14.35 -1.71
N MET A 517 -10.31 13.68 -2.57
CA MET A 517 -10.86 12.89 -3.67
C MET A 517 -11.69 11.69 -3.16
N ALA A 518 -11.25 11.04 -2.09
CA ALA A 518 -11.99 9.95 -1.44
C ALA A 518 -13.32 10.45 -0.84
N ALA A 519 -13.30 11.60 -0.13
CA ALA A 519 -14.50 12.22 0.42
C ALA A 519 -15.47 12.63 -0.69
N LEU A 520 -14.98 13.28 -1.75
CA LEU A 520 -15.78 13.74 -2.89
C LEU A 520 -16.39 12.57 -3.67
N THR A 521 -15.62 11.51 -3.92
CA THR A 521 -16.12 10.28 -4.56
C THR A 521 -17.18 9.60 -3.70
N SER A 522 -16.97 9.55 -2.39
CA SER A 522 -17.98 9.04 -1.44
C SER A 522 -19.25 9.90 -1.43
N TYR A 523 -19.09 11.22 -1.52
CA TYR A 523 -20.20 12.15 -1.63
C TYR A 523 -20.97 11.99 -2.96
N ALA A 524 -20.26 11.84 -4.07
CA ALA A 524 -20.86 11.56 -5.38
C ALA A 524 -21.65 10.24 -5.37
N ARG A 525 -21.23 9.26 -4.57
CA ARG A 525 -21.88 7.94 -4.44
C ARG A 525 -23.10 7.95 -3.51
N TYR A 526 -23.01 8.62 -2.37
CA TYR A 526 -23.99 8.50 -1.27
C TYR A 526 -24.67 9.82 -0.89
N GLY A 527 -24.23 10.95 -1.47
CA GLY A 527 -24.73 12.27 -1.08
C GLY A 527 -24.41 12.61 0.38
N LYS A 528 -25.30 13.39 0.99
CA LYS A 528 -25.15 13.82 2.39
C LYS A 528 -25.20 12.68 3.42
N ASN A 529 -25.70 11.50 3.03
CA ASN A 529 -25.76 10.31 3.89
C ASN A 529 -24.53 9.39 3.74
N SER A 530 -23.44 9.91 3.20
CA SER A 530 -22.18 9.19 3.07
C SER A 530 -21.65 8.75 4.44
N ARG A 531 -21.22 7.48 4.55
CA ARG A 531 -20.54 6.95 5.73
C ARG A 531 -19.27 7.74 6.04
N PHE A 532 -18.60 8.26 5.03
CA PHE A 532 -17.41 9.09 5.18
C PHE A 532 -17.67 10.35 6.04
N ARG A 533 -18.89 10.88 5.97
CA ARG A 533 -19.32 12.05 6.75
C ARG A 533 -19.84 11.70 8.15
N ASP A 534 -20.18 10.45 8.41
CA ASP A 534 -20.80 10.01 9.67
C ASP A 534 -19.74 9.72 10.75
N VAL A 535 -19.06 10.78 11.15
CA VAL A 535 -18.07 10.77 12.23
C VAL A 535 -18.64 11.33 13.52
N VAL A 536 -17.97 11.12 14.66
CA VAL A 536 -18.37 11.73 15.94
C VAL A 536 -18.18 13.24 15.82
N SER A 537 -19.21 14.03 16.14
CA SER A 537 -19.14 15.50 15.97
C SER A 537 -18.15 16.16 16.93
N LYS A 538 -17.68 17.35 16.55
CA LYS A 538 -16.77 18.15 17.38
C LYS A 538 -17.40 18.47 18.74
N GLU A 539 -18.69 18.83 18.75
CA GLU A 539 -19.43 19.17 19.97
C GLU A 539 -19.49 17.96 20.93
N ARG A 540 -19.77 16.76 20.39
CA ARG A 540 -19.78 15.50 21.20
C ARG A 540 -18.39 15.19 21.75
N LEU A 541 -17.34 15.34 20.94
CA LEU A 541 -15.96 15.13 21.38
C LEU A 541 -15.56 16.10 22.50
N LEU A 542 -15.96 17.37 22.41
CA LEU A 542 -15.62 18.39 23.40
C LEU A 542 -16.47 18.32 24.68
N SER A 543 -17.69 17.79 24.61
CA SER A 543 -18.61 17.69 25.75
C SER A 543 -18.51 16.37 26.50
N ALA A 544 -17.95 15.33 25.90
CA ALA A 544 -17.80 14.02 26.51
C ALA A 544 -16.67 13.97 27.55
N LYS A 545 -16.69 12.95 28.39
CA LYS A 545 -15.64 12.63 29.36
C LYS A 545 -14.85 11.42 28.88
N ALA A 546 -13.61 11.30 29.32
CA ALA A 546 -12.77 10.14 29.05
C ALA A 546 -13.49 8.81 29.43
N GLU A 547 -14.19 8.81 30.57
CA GLU A 547 -14.89 7.63 31.07
C GLU A 547 -16.00 7.13 30.14
N ASP A 548 -16.66 8.02 29.36
CA ASP A 548 -17.70 7.64 28.40
C ASP A 548 -17.13 6.61 27.37
N PHE A 549 -15.93 6.89 26.86
CA PHE A 549 -15.27 6.05 25.85
C PHE A 549 -14.50 4.87 26.46
N VAL A 550 -13.89 5.06 27.64
CA VAL A 550 -13.21 3.99 28.38
C VAL A 550 -14.18 2.91 28.81
N SER A 551 -15.33 3.29 29.36
CA SER A 551 -16.39 2.36 29.71
C SER A 551 -16.90 1.58 28.51
N MET A 552 -16.99 2.22 27.33
CA MET A 552 -17.36 1.56 26.08
C MET A 552 -16.33 0.51 25.65
N ALA A 553 -15.03 0.84 25.68
CA ALA A 553 -13.96 -0.09 25.35
C ALA A 553 -13.89 -1.26 26.36
N LYS A 554 -13.98 -1.00 27.66
CA LYS A 554 -14.01 -2.04 28.71
C LYS A 554 -15.21 -2.97 28.59
N ASN A 555 -16.37 -2.43 28.26
CA ASN A 555 -17.60 -3.21 28.19
C ASN A 555 -17.62 -4.22 27.03
N ILE A 556 -16.68 -4.12 26.07
CA ILE A 556 -16.60 -5.05 24.94
C ILE A 556 -16.36 -6.50 25.42
N VAL A 557 -15.76 -6.71 26.59
CA VAL A 557 -15.57 -8.05 27.17
C VAL A 557 -16.89 -8.79 27.45
N ASN A 558 -18.00 -8.03 27.51
CA ASN A 558 -19.35 -8.55 27.69
C ASN A 558 -20.06 -8.81 26.36
N ALA A 559 -19.52 -8.34 25.26
CA ALA A 559 -20.10 -8.53 23.93
C ALA A 559 -19.90 -9.96 23.43
N PRO A 560 -20.78 -10.45 22.56
CA PRO A 560 -20.55 -11.70 21.84
C PRO A 560 -19.36 -11.58 20.91
N TYR A 561 -18.47 -12.57 20.94
CA TYR A 561 -17.30 -12.64 20.06
C TYR A 561 -16.95 -14.08 19.72
N GLU A 562 -16.15 -14.26 18.72
CA GLU A 562 -15.51 -15.52 18.38
C GLU A 562 -13.99 -15.35 18.32
N VAL A 563 -13.27 -16.45 18.46
CA VAL A 563 -11.82 -16.49 18.39
C VAL A 563 -11.39 -17.25 17.15
N PHE A 564 -10.46 -16.67 16.39
CA PHE A 564 -9.73 -17.37 15.35
C PHE A 564 -8.28 -17.56 15.79
N PHE A 565 -7.75 -18.78 15.62
CA PHE A 565 -6.35 -19.11 15.89
C PHE A 565 -5.69 -19.74 14.66
N TYR A 566 -4.56 -19.17 14.26
CA TYR A 566 -3.62 -19.74 13.32
C TYR A 566 -2.32 -20.06 14.07
N GLY A 567 -1.95 -21.33 14.18
CA GLY A 567 -0.78 -21.78 14.93
C GLY A 567 -0.59 -23.30 14.82
N LYS A 568 0.35 -23.87 15.55
CA LYS A 568 0.70 -25.28 15.47
C LYS A 568 -0.20 -26.18 16.30
N ASP A 569 -0.44 -25.81 17.57
CA ASP A 569 -1.00 -26.70 18.58
C ASP A 569 -2.28 -26.13 19.22
N LEU A 570 -3.42 -26.64 18.73
CA LEU A 570 -4.74 -26.24 19.23
C LEU A 570 -4.96 -26.57 20.71
N GLU A 571 -4.52 -27.75 21.17
CA GLU A 571 -4.77 -28.17 22.55
C GLU A 571 -3.94 -27.36 23.54
N LYS A 572 -2.69 -27.08 23.20
CA LYS A 572 -1.84 -26.18 23.99
C LYS A 572 -2.43 -24.78 24.03
N PHE A 573 -2.92 -24.27 22.91
CA PHE A 573 -3.61 -22.98 22.82
C PHE A 573 -4.83 -22.93 23.75
N LYS A 574 -5.72 -23.94 23.67
CA LYS A 574 -6.92 -24.03 24.50
C LYS A 574 -6.55 -24.07 25.99
N LYS A 575 -5.58 -24.92 26.36
CA LYS A 575 -5.10 -25.03 27.74
C LYS A 575 -4.61 -23.69 28.29
N ASN A 576 -3.77 -23.00 27.54
CA ASN A 576 -3.14 -21.76 27.98
C ASN A 576 -4.13 -20.59 28.04
N LEU A 577 -5.09 -20.51 27.12
CA LEU A 577 -6.01 -19.38 27.00
C LEU A 577 -7.39 -19.61 27.66
N SER A 578 -7.67 -20.83 28.14
CA SER A 578 -8.90 -21.13 28.87
C SER A 578 -9.14 -20.22 30.09
N PRO A 579 -8.13 -19.74 30.83
CA PRO A 579 -8.35 -18.78 31.93
C PRO A 579 -8.87 -17.41 31.42
N ILE A 580 -8.55 -17.01 30.22
CA ILE A 580 -8.80 -15.66 29.64
C ILE A 580 -10.06 -15.67 28.79
N ILE A 581 -10.17 -16.62 27.84
CA ILE A 581 -11.28 -16.68 26.89
C ILE A 581 -12.50 -17.27 27.59
N LYS A 582 -13.51 -16.42 27.82
CA LYS A 582 -14.74 -16.79 28.52
C LYS A 582 -15.93 -16.09 27.88
N LYS A 583 -17.02 -16.85 27.69
CA LYS A 583 -18.29 -16.24 27.31
C LYS A 583 -18.82 -15.43 28.50
N SER A 584 -19.13 -14.16 28.26
CA SER A 584 -19.79 -13.34 29.25
C SER A 584 -21.26 -13.74 29.37
N ASN A 585 -21.77 -13.77 30.62
CA ASN A 585 -23.19 -13.90 30.90
C ASN A 585 -23.88 -12.54 31.08
N ALA A 586 -23.11 -11.43 31.03
CA ALA A 586 -23.64 -10.08 31.11
C ALA A 586 -24.40 -9.72 29.83
N LYS A 587 -25.46 -8.96 29.99
CA LYS A 587 -26.21 -8.42 28.87
C LYS A 587 -25.34 -7.34 28.19
N TYR A 588 -25.14 -7.46 26.87
CA TYR A 588 -24.54 -6.45 26.07
C TYR A 588 -25.59 -5.84 25.13
N ASP A 589 -25.89 -4.56 25.34
CA ASP A 589 -26.85 -3.83 24.51
C ASP A 589 -26.14 -3.33 23.27
N LEU A 590 -26.33 -4.03 22.15
CA LEU A 590 -25.81 -3.66 20.85
C LEU A 590 -26.85 -2.84 20.09
N PRO A 591 -26.57 -1.56 19.79
CA PRO A 591 -27.44 -0.77 18.91
C PRO A 591 -27.59 -1.43 17.54
N ALA A 592 -28.76 -1.28 16.93
CA ALA A 592 -28.98 -1.73 15.55
C ALA A 592 -28.01 -1.01 14.60
N ALA A 593 -27.49 -1.74 13.62
CA ALA A 593 -26.59 -1.15 12.64
C ALA A 593 -27.33 -0.11 11.77
N LYS A 594 -26.72 1.03 11.60
CA LYS A 594 -27.23 2.09 10.72
C LYS A 594 -27.16 1.63 9.27
N ILE A 595 -28.28 1.76 8.57
CA ILE A 595 -28.37 1.44 7.15
C ILE A 595 -28.12 2.72 6.36
N TYR A 596 -27.07 2.71 5.53
CA TYR A 596 -26.78 3.81 4.62
C TYR A 596 -27.49 3.56 3.29
N ALA A 597 -28.35 4.52 2.91
CA ALA A 597 -29.02 4.47 1.62
C ALA A 597 -28.00 4.52 0.47
N GLU A 598 -28.29 3.79 -0.56
CA GLU A 598 -27.53 3.77 -1.81
C GLU A 598 -28.39 4.44 -2.90
N PRO A 599 -28.38 5.80 -2.99
CA PRO A 599 -29.21 6.52 -3.93
C PRO A 599 -28.82 6.21 -5.38
N SER A 600 -29.76 6.39 -6.30
CA SER A 600 -29.46 6.36 -7.73
C SER A 600 -28.51 7.51 -8.07
N THR A 601 -27.63 7.27 -9.02
CA THR A 601 -26.78 8.30 -9.61
C THR A 601 -27.57 9.03 -10.69
N ASP A 602 -27.52 10.37 -10.70
CA ASP A 602 -28.47 11.23 -11.45
C ASP A 602 -27.78 12.20 -12.43
N GLY A 603 -26.50 11.99 -12.70
CA GLY A 603 -25.75 12.77 -13.71
C GLY A 603 -25.15 14.07 -13.18
N LYS A 604 -24.97 14.23 -11.87
CA LYS A 604 -24.35 15.42 -11.29
C LYS A 604 -22.83 15.40 -11.36
N VAL A 605 -22.24 16.58 -11.49
CA VAL A 605 -20.79 16.81 -11.47
C VAL A 605 -20.44 17.59 -10.20
N TYR A 606 -19.90 16.89 -9.23
CA TYR A 606 -19.42 17.47 -7.98
C TYR A 606 -17.96 17.90 -8.12
N PHE A 607 -17.69 19.14 -7.81
CA PHE A 607 -16.37 19.73 -7.91
C PHE A 607 -15.90 20.30 -6.58
N THR A 608 -14.63 20.04 -6.25
CA THR A 608 -13.93 20.71 -5.13
C THR A 608 -12.64 21.31 -5.66
N ASN A 609 -12.45 22.63 -5.41
CA ASN A 609 -11.25 23.34 -5.82
C ASN A 609 -10.06 22.94 -4.97
N TYR A 610 -8.96 22.57 -5.64
CA TYR A 610 -7.68 22.25 -4.99
C TYR A 610 -6.53 22.67 -5.91
N ASP A 611 -5.53 23.37 -5.34
CA ASP A 611 -4.36 23.79 -6.11
C ASP A 611 -3.43 22.62 -6.40
N MET A 612 -3.48 22.12 -7.64
CA MET A 612 -2.67 21.02 -8.14
C MET A 612 -2.39 21.19 -9.63
N VAL A 613 -1.32 20.53 -10.11
CA VAL A 613 -0.91 20.59 -11.53
C VAL A 613 -1.88 19.83 -12.42
N GLN A 614 -2.28 18.65 -11.98
CA GLN A 614 -3.21 17.79 -12.70
C GLN A 614 -4.66 18.03 -12.29
N VAL A 615 -5.57 17.33 -12.94
CA VAL A 615 -6.96 17.15 -12.55
C VAL A 615 -7.23 15.66 -12.36
N GLU A 616 -7.95 15.32 -11.32
CA GLU A 616 -8.43 13.96 -11.12
C GLU A 616 -9.96 13.93 -11.21
N MET A 617 -10.49 12.96 -11.95
CA MET A 617 -11.91 12.74 -12.12
C MET A 617 -12.27 11.29 -11.82
N SER A 618 -13.35 11.08 -11.07
CA SER A 618 -13.96 9.77 -10.84
C SER A 618 -15.45 9.83 -11.14
N LYS A 619 -15.92 9.05 -12.12
CA LYS A 619 -17.35 8.82 -12.34
C LYS A 619 -17.77 7.59 -11.56
N VAL A 620 -18.87 7.68 -10.86
CA VAL A 620 -19.43 6.60 -10.04
C VAL A 620 -20.87 6.36 -10.48
N GLY A 621 -21.15 5.17 -10.95
CA GLY A 621 -22.50 4.76 -11.36
C GLY A 621 -23.01 3.62 -10.50
N ARG A 622 -24.23 3.74 -9.94
CA ARG A 622 -24.86 2.66 -9.19
C ARG A 622 -25.43 1.61 -10.13
N GLY A 623 -24.96 0.37 -9.98
CA GLY A 623 -25.47 -0.82 -10.65
C GLY A 623 -26.64 -1.46 -9.90
N GLU A 624 -26.93 -2.69 -10.26
CA GLU A 624 -27.91 -3.53 -9.57
C GLU A 624 -27.38 -4.09 -8.26
N THR A 625 -28.21 -4.79 -7.50
CA THR A 625 -27.76 -5.54 -6.32
C THR A 625 -26.87 -6.70 -6.73
N VAL A 626 -25.86 -6.98 -5.90
CA VAL A 626 -24.85 -8.03 -6.16
C VAL A 626 -25.52 -9.39 -6.44
N ASP A 627 -25.11 -10.02 -7.55
CA ASP A 627 -25.49 -11.38 -7.93
C ASP A 627 -24.23 -12.20 -8.27
N LEU A 628 -24.09 -13.39 -7.67
CA LEU A 628 -22.96 -14.30 -7.94
C LEU A 628 -22.85 -14.69 -9.43
N LYS A 629 -23.99 -14.78 -10.14
CA LYS A 629 -24.06 -15.09 -11.57
C LYS A 629 -23.38 -14.07 -12.48
N ASP A 630 -23.01 -12.88 -11.94
CA ASP A 630 -22.33 -11.82 -12.67
C ASP A 630 -20.85 -11.71 -12.28
N PHE A 631 -20.36 -12.56 -11.36
CA PHE A 631 -18.98 -12.46 -10.86
C PHE A 631 -17.94 -12.83 -11.91
N GLY A 632 -18.20 -13.86 -12.70
CA GLY A 632 -17.33 -14.24 -13.82
C GLY A 632 -17.36 -13.20 -14.93
N LYS A 633 -18.57 -12.73 -15.32
CA LYS A 633 -18.74 -11.68 -16.35
C LYS A 633 -18.04 -10.39 -15.95
N SER A 634 -18.26 -9.91 -14.72
CA SER A 634 -17.63 -8.69 -14.24
C SER A 634 -16.11 -8.80 -14.10
N SER A 635 -15.59 -9.98 -13.75
CA SER A 635 -14.14 -10.23 -13.73
C SER A 635 -13.54 -10.14 -15.13
N VAL A 636 -14.14 -10.82 -16.11
CA VAL A 636 -13.68 -10.77 -17.50
C VAL A 636 -13.89 -9.39 -18.11
N PHE A 637 -14.98 -8.68 -17.77
CA PHE A 637 -15.20 -7.29 -18.21
C PHE A 637 -14.06 -6.38 -17.71
N ASN A 638 -13.68 -6.47 -16.45
CA ASN A 638 -12.61 -5.66 -15.90
C ASN A 638 -11.27 -5.93 -16.62
N GLU A 639 -10.95 -7.20 -16.87
CA GLU A 639 -9.70 -7.60 -17.56
C GLU A 639 -9.72 -7.21 -19.05
N TYR A 640 -10.85 -7.38 -19.73
CA TYR A 640 -11.01 -7.10 -21.15
C TYR A 640 -11.08 -5.61 -21.46
N PHE A 641 -11.99 -4.92 -20.75
CA PHE A 641 -12.33 -3.54 -21.07
C PHE A 641 -11.64 -2.55 -20.15
N GLY A 642 -11.65 -2.80 -18.83
CA GLY A 642 -11.61 -1.74 -17.87
C GLY A 642 -10.27 -1.48 -17.21
N SER A 643 -9.52 -2.50 -16.81
CA SER A 643 -8.32 -2.33 -15.99
C SER A 643 -7.23 -3.32 -16.35
N GLY A 644 -5.97 -2.90 -16.15
CA GLY A 644 -4.79 -3.65 -16.57
C GLY A 644 -4.19 -3.14 -17.87
N LEU A 645 -2.91 -3.47 -18.09
CA LEU A 645 -2.12 -2.96 -19.23
C LEU A 645 -2.67 -3.36 -20.60
N SER A 646 -3.35 -4.51 -20.67
CA SER A 646 -3.95 -5.03 -21.90
C SER A 646 -5.41 -4.62 -22.11
N SER A 647 -6.02 -3.91 -21.15
CA SER A 647 -7.42 -3.49 -21.26
C SER A 647 -7.63 -2.45 -22.36
N ILE A 648 -8.82 -2.44 -22.93
CA ILE A 648 -9.18 -1.50 -24.01
C ILE A 648 -9.02 -0.05 -23.54
N VAL A 649 -9.49 0.27 -22.33
CA VAL A 649 -9.40 1.64 -21.79
C VAL A 649 -7.95 2.09 -21.66
N PHE A 650 -7.08 1.25 -21.11
CA PHE A 650 -5.67 1.57 -20.97
C PHE A 650 -5.00 1.78 -22.32
N GLN A 651 -5.21 0.84 -23.25
CA GLN A 651 -4.65 0.91 -24.59
C GLN A 651 -5.13 2.12 -25.39
N GLU A 652 -6.39 2.53 -25.27
CA GLU A 652 -6.93 3.67 -26.02
C GLU A 652 -6.64 5.02 -25.40
N ILE A 653 -6.77 5.14 -24.08
CA ILE A 653 -6.65 6.44 -23.41
C ILE A 653 -5.18 6.79 -23.15
N ARG A 654 -4.37 5.82 -22.67
CA ARG A 654 -2.97 6.04 -22.35
C ARG A 654 -2.06 5.77 -23.56
N GLU A 655 -2.04 4.52 -24.05
CA GLU A 655 -1.03 4.07 -25.01
C GLU A 655 -1.21 4.71 -26.40
N ALA A 656 -2.43 4.76 -26.91
CA ALA A 656 -2.67 5.27 -28.26
C ALA A 656 -2.75 6.80 -28.35
N ARG A 657 -3.30 7.45 -27.33
CA ARG A 657 -3.66 8.88 -27.38
C ARG A 657 -2.95 9.74 -26.36
N SER A 658 -2.23 9.14 -25.40
CA SER A 658 -1.54 9.84 -24.31
C SER A 658 -2.39 10.90 -23.60
N LEU A 659 -3.70 10.62 -23.47
CA LEU A 659 -4.65 11.55 -22.89
C LEU A 659 -4.60 11.56 -21.36
N ALA A 660 -4.18 10.46 -20.74
CA ALA A 660 -4.09 10.34 -19.30
C ALA A 660 -3.01 9.34 -18.90
N TYR A 661 -2.26 9.63 -17.84
CA TYR A 661 -1.34 8.65 -17.25
C TYR A 661 -2.07 7.51 -16.58
N SER A 662 -3.18 7.80 -15.91
CA SER A 662 -4.02 6.80 -15.25
C SER A 662 -5.45 6.91 -15.77
N ALA A 663 -5.94 5.85 -16.40
CA ALA A 663 -7.32 5.71 -16.80
C ALA A 663 -7.77 4.27 -16.63
N TYR A 664 -8.94 4.07 -16.04
CA TYR A 664 -9.54 2.74 -15.91
C TYR A 664 -11.06 2.82 -15.75
N VAL A 665 -11.69 1.70 -16.07
CA VAL A 665 -13.09 1.43 -15.74
C VAL A 665 -13.14 0.14 -14.92
N ASN A 666 -13.83 0.15 -13.80
CA ASN A 666 -13.93 -1.02 -12.93
C ASN A 666 -15.37 -1.28 -12.52
N TYR A 667 -15.86 -2.48 -12.82
CA TYR A 667 -17.09 -3.00 -12.22
C TYR A 667 -16.75 -3.50 -10.82
N SER A 668 -17.09 -2.70 -9.83
CA SER A 668 -16.83 -2.94 -8.40
C SER A 668 -18.01 -3.67 -7.77
N ARG A 669 -17.83 -4.96 -7.53
CA ARG A 669 -18.83 -5.80 -6.87
C ARG A 669 -18.93 -5.47 -5.39
N SER A 670 -20.18 -5.50 -4.87
CA SER A 670 -20.37 -5.50 -3.43
C SER A 670 -19.88 -6.80 -2.81
N GLY A 671 -19.28 -6.71 -1.64
CA GLY A 671 -18.88 -7.86 -0.81
C GLY A 671 -20.01 -8.34 0.12
N GLU A 672 -21.24 -7.86 -0.04
CA GLU A 672 -22.33 -8.09 0.90
C GLU A 672 -23.66 -8.26 0.15
N LYS A 673 -24.39 -9.34 0.48
CA LYS A 673 -25.69 -9.64 -0.12
C LYS A 673 -26.68 -8.50 0.07
N GLY A 674 -27.42 -8.15 -1.00
CA GLY A 674 -28.44 -7.10 -0.96
C GLY A 674 -27.91 -5.66 -1.11
N LYS A 675 -26.58 -5.49 -1.24
CA LYS A 675 -25.96 -4.20 -1.56
C LYS A 675 -25.74 -4.07 -3.07
N HIS A 676 -25.67 -2.82 -3.55
CA HIS A 676 -25.47 -2.53 -4.96
C HIS A 676 -24.01 -2.65 -5.39
N ASP A 677 -23.82 -3.12 -6.61
CA ASP A 677 -22.57 -3.02 -7.36
C ASP A 677 -22.40 -1.59 -7.90
N TYR A 678 -21.17 -1.23 -8.26
CA TYR A 678 -20.86 0.10 -8.82
C TYR A 678 -19.93 -0.01 -10.00
N VAL A 679 -20.12 0.86 -11.00
CA VAL A 679 -19.13 1.06 -12.06
C VAL A 679 -18.40 2.36 -11.78
N ILE A 680 -17.08 2.28 -11.74
CA ILE A 680 -16.19 3.41 -11.43
C ILE A 680 -15.30 3.65 -12.64
N ASN A 681 -15.31 4.88 -13.18
CA ASN A 681 -14.41 5.32 -14.24
C ASN A 681 -13.48 6.37 -13.64
N TYR A 682 -12.19 6.22 -13.84
CA TYR A 682 -11.20 7.15 -13.32
C TYR A 682 -10.32 7.69 -14.44
N ILE A 683 -10.02 8.99 -14.37
CA ILE A 683 -9.08 9.68 -15.24
C ILE A 683 -8.23 10.64 -14.39
N GLY A 684 -6.92 10.48 -14.45
CA GLY A 684 -5.95 11.45 -13.91
C GLY A 684 -5.11 12.01 -15.06
N THR A 685 -5.25 13.31 -15.34
CA THR A 685 -4.67 13.96 -16.53
C THR A 685 -4.35 15.44 -16.28
N GLN A 686 -3.79 16.11 -17.28
CA GLN A 686 -3.66 17.57 -17.30
C GLN A 686 -5.03 18.24 -17.49
N ALA A 687 -5.21 19.41 -16.90
CA ALA A 687 -6.50 20.10 -16.94
C ALA A 687 -7.00 20.41 -18.37
N ASN A 688 -6.07 20.77 -19.28
CA ASN A 688 -6.37 21.06 -20.68
C ASN A 688 -6.72 19.82 -21.53
N LYS A 689 -6.36 18.61 -21.06
CA LYS A 689 -6.66 17.33 -21.74
C LYS A 689 -7.93 16.67 -21.21
N LEU A 690 -8.51 17.14 -20.09
CA LEU A 690 -9.65 16.49 -19.44
C LEU A 690 -10.83 16.30 -20.39
N GLY A 691 -11.20 17.33 -21.15
CA GLY A 691 -12.32 17.26 -22.09
C GLY A 691 -12.14 16.15 -23.13
N GLN A 692 -10.97 16.08 -23.76
CA GLN A 692 -10.63 15.03 -24.74
C GLN A 692 -10.59 13.64 -24.13
N ALA A 693 -10.04 13.51 -22.92
CA ALA A 693 -9.97 12.22 -22.21
C ALA A 693 -11.38 11.70 -21.84
N VAL A 694 -12.25 12.60 -21.42
CA VAL A 694 -13.66 12.27 -21.12
C VAL A 694 -14.44 11.90 -22.38
N GLU A 695 -14.26 12.62 -23.46
CA GLU A 695 -14.89 12.31 -24.75
C GLU A 695 -14.45 10.92 -25.26
N ALA A 696 -13.16 10.63 -25.22
CA ALA A 696 -12.62 9.34 -25.59
C ALA A 696 -13.17 8.20 -24.68
N MET A 697 -13.21 8.40 -23.37
CA MET A 697 -13.77 7.44 -22.42
C MET A 697 -15.28 7.21 -22.69
N ASN A 698 -16.04 8.28 -22.90
CA ASN A 698 -17.48 8.17 -23.21
C ASN A 698 -17.69 7.44 -24.54
N GLY A 699 -16.87 7.67 -25.55
CA GLY A 699 -16.90 6.93 -26.81
C GLY A 699 -16.70 5.43 -26.65
N LEU A 700 -15.72 5.04 -25.82
CA LEU A 700 -15.49 3.62 -25.49
C LEU A 700 -16.65 3.02 -24.68
N MET A 701 -17.23 3.82 -23.76
CA MET A 701 -18.37 3.41 -22.94
C MET A 701 -19.72 3.44 -23.70
N ALA A 702 -19.80 4.00 -24.89
CA ALA A 702 -21.06 3.99 -25.67
C ALA A 702 -21.39 2.59 -26.18
N ASN A 703 -20.41 1.85 -26.64
CA ASN A 703 -20.55 0.48 -27.12
C ASN A 703 -19.30 -0.33 -26.75
N LEU A 704 -19.50 -1.52 -26.17
CA LEU A 704 -18.39 -2.43 -25.87
C LEU A 704 -17.69 -2.84 -27.19
N PRO A 705 -16.41 -2.50 -27.40
CA PRO A 705 -15.67 -2.93 -28.59
C PRO A 705 -15.71 -4.45 -28.77
N GLN A 706 -15.82 -4.91 -30.00
CA GLN A 706 -15.93 -6.34 -30.35
C GLN A 706 -14.59 -6.84 -30.91
N ILE A 707 -13.67 -7.25 -30.01
CA ILE A 707 -12.33 -7.71 -30.38
C ILE A 707 -12.12 -9.14 -29.84
N PRO A 708 -12.49 -10.21 -30.63
CA PRO A 708 -12.48 -11.60 -30.16
C PRO A 708 -11.16 -12.04 -29.57
N ALA A 709 -10.04 -11.75 -30.21
CA ALA A 709 -8.71 -12.15 -29.74
C ALA A 709 -8.37 -11.54 -28.36
N GLN A 710 -8.74 -10.29 -28.11
CA GLN A 710 -8.51 -9.62 -26.83
C GLN A 710 -9.45 -10.17 -25.74
N PHE A 711 -10.69 -10.50 -26.10
CA PHE A 711 -11.64 -11.18 -25.20
C PHE A 711 -11.13 -12.55 -24.78
N ASP A 712 -10.65 -13.37 -25.72
CA ASP A 712 -10.09 -14.69 -25.43
C ASP A 712 -8.87 -14.61 -24.51
N ASN A 713 -8.01 -13.62 -24.73
CA ASN A 713 -6.87 -13.35 -23.84
C ASN A 713 -7.33 -12.97 -22.42
N ALA A 714 -8.30 -12.08 -22.28
CA ALA A 714 -8.83 -11.67 -20.98
C ALA A 714 -9.53 -12.81 -20.25
N LYS A 715 -10.33 -13.62 -20.96
CA LYS A 715 -10.97 -14.83 -20.44
C LYS A 715 -9.93 -15.81 -19.93
N ASN A 716 -8.92 -16.13 -20.75
CA ASN A 716 -7.85 -17.06 -20.40
C ASN A 716 -7.01 -16.54 -19.22
N SER A 717 -6.70 -15.25 -19.18
CA SER A 717 -6.03 -14.60 -18.05
C SER A 717 -6.83 -14.79 -16.75
N SER A 718 -8.14 -14.52 -16.78
CA SER A 718 -9.03 -14.69 -15.61
C SER A 718 -9.10 -16.15 -15.13
N LEU A 719 -9.17 -17.12 -16.05
CA LEU A 719 -9.14 -18.53 -15.69
C LEU A 719 -7.81 -18.95 -15.07
N LYS A 720 -6.69 -18.52 -15.64
CA LYS A 720 -5.35 -18.81 -15.13
C LYS A 720 -5.11 -18.17 -13.77
N GLN A 721 -5.61 -16.97 -13.52
CA GLN A 721 -5.57 -16.33 -12.21
C GLN A 721 -6.22 -17.21 -11.14
N ILE A 722 -7.45 -17.68 -11.38
CA ILE A 722 -8.16 -18.53 -10.43
C ILE A 722 -7.44 -19.88 -10.28
N ALA A 723 -6.99 -20.48 -11.38
CA ALA A 723 -6.32 -21.78 -11.37
C ALA A 723 -4.98 -21.76 -10.62
N SER A 724 -4.23 -20.67 -10.69
CA SER A 724 -2.93 -20.52 -10.00
C SER A 724 -3.07 -20.00 -8.56
N GLN A 725 -4.17 -19.33 -8.22
CA GLN A 725 -4.38 -18.75 -6.89
C GLN A 725 -4.50 -19.84 -5.80
N ARG A 726 -3.71 -19.70 -4.76
CA ARG A 726 -3.79 -20.54 -3.57
C ARG A 726 -4.19 -19.71 -2.36
N LEU A 727 -5.31 -20.07 -1.75
CA LEU A 727 -5.68 -19.55 -0.43
C LEU A 727 -4.91 -20.35 0.61
N THR A 728 -4.14 -19.69 1.44
CA THR A 728 -3.28 -20.34 2.45
C THR A 728 -3.36 -19.61 3.77
N LYS A 729 -2.98 -20.26 4.84
CA LYS A 729 -2.86 -19.69 6.19
C LYS A 729 -4.20 -19.07 6.68
N GLN A 730 -4.11 -17.97 7.42
CA GLN A 730 -5.26 -17.22 7.93
C GLN A 730 -6.20 -16.68 6.83
N ASN A 731 -5.70 -16.52 5.58
CA ASN A 731 -6.52 -16.04 4.47
C ASN A 731 -7.68 -17.01 4.14
N ILE A 732 -7.54 -18.30 4.44
CA ILE A 732 -8.63 -19.28 4.29
C ILE A 732 -9.83 -18.85 5.15
N TYR A 733 -9.58 -18.54 6.42
CA TYR A 733 -10.63 -18.15 7.36
C TYR A 733 -11.29 -16.80 6.99
N PHE A 734 -10.48 -15.79 6.67
CA PHE A 734 -11.04 -14.49 6.29
C PHE A 734 -11.78 -14.52 4.94
N ASN A 735 -11.35 -15.37 4.01
CA ASN A 735 -12.08 -15.61 2.78
C ASN A 735 -13.44 -16.31 3.05
N TYR A 736 -13.46 -17.29 3.96
CA TYR A 736 -14.70 -17.92 4.41
C TYR A 736 -15.67 -16.88 5.01
N LEU A 737 -15.20 -16.00 5.90
CA LEU A 737 -16.05 -14.92 6.45
C LEU A 737 -16.57 -13.97 5.36
N ALA A 738 -15.76 -13.69 4.33
CA ALA A 738 -16.18 -12.85 3.20
C ALA A 738 -17.27 -13.53 2.37
N THR A 739 -17.14 -14.84 2.10
CA THR A 739 -18.17 -15.60 1.36
C THR A 739 -19.49 -15.72 2.13
N GLN A 740 -19.40 -15.83 3.45
CA GLN A 740 -20.61 -15.83 4.31
C GLN A 740 -21.41 -14.51 4.20
N LYS A 741 -20.76 -13.37 4.07
CA LYS A 741 -21.42 -12.07 3.85
C LYS A 741 -22.21 -12.02 2.54
N LEU A 742 -21.79 -12.80 1.55
CA LEU A 742 -22.53 -12.98 0.28
C LEU A 742 -23.63 -14.04 0.38
N GLY A 743 -23.72 -14.75 1.50
CA GLY A 743 -24.70 -15.82 1.74
C GLY A 743 -24.27 -17.22 1.29
N PHE A 744 -22.97 -17.45 1.11
CA PHE A 744 -22.39 -18.73 0.70
C PHE A 744 -21.53 -19.35 1.79
N ASN A 745 -21.39 -20.69 1.75
CA ASN A 745 -20.59 -21.46 2.72
C ASN A 745 -19.47 -22.28 2.06
N HIS A 746 -19.19 -22.04 0.79
CA HIS A 746 -18.18 -22.72 -0.01
C HIS A 746 -17.28 -21.68 -0.72
N ASP A 747 -16.18 -22.14 -1.29
CA ASP A 747 -15.28 -21.29 -2.07
C ASP A 747 -15.93 -20.91 -3.40
N ILE A 748 -16.47 -19.68 -3.46
CA ILE A 748 -17.18 -19.13 -4.62
C ILE A 748 -16.32 -19.03 -5.89
N ARG A 749 -14.97 -19.14 -5.77
CA ARG A 749 -14.10 -19.16 -6.95
C ARG A 749 -14.41 -20.35 -7.87
N LYS A 750 -14.98 -21.43 -7.31
CA LYS A 750 -15.45 -22.59 -8.09
C LYS A 750 -16.57 -22.18 -9.06
N ASP A 751 -17.55 -21.44 -8.56
CA ASP A 751 -18.67 -20.99 -9.38
C ASP A 751 -18.25 -19.96 -10.42
N VAL A 752 -17.41 -19.00 -10.00
CA VAL A 752 -16.83 -17.97 -10.87
C VAL A 752 -16.01 -18.61 -12.00
N TYR A 753 -15.20 -19.62 -11.68
CA TYR A 753 -14.40 -20.34 -12.67
C TYR A 753 -15.29 -21.03 -13.71
N ALA A 754 -16.30 -21.75 -13.26
CA ALA A 754 -17.26 -22.43 -14.13
C ALA A 754 -18.05 -21.44 -15.01
N GLU A 755 -18.44 -20.29 -14.47
CA GLU A 755 -19.09 -19.22 -15.23
C GLU A 755 -18.17 -18.69 -16.34
N ILE A 756 -16.91 -18.37 -16.02
CA ILE A 756 -15.93 -17.87 -17.00
C ILE A 756 -15.67 -18.89 -18.10
N GLN A 757 -15.58 -20.20 -17.78
CA GLN A 757 -15.40 -21.24 -18.79
C GLN A 757 -16.49 -21.21 -19.87
N ASN A 758 -17.74 -20.94 -19.46
CA ASN A 758 -18.91 -20.90 -20.32
C ASN A 758 -19.22 -19.50 -20.93
N LEU A 759 -18.36 -18.51 -20.65
CA LEU A 759 -18.51 -17.15 -21.14
C LEU A 759 -17.99 -17.02 -22.56
N ASP A 760 -18.75 -16.34 -23.41
CA ASP A 760 -18.34 -15.88 -24.75
C ASP A 760 -18.51 -14.37 -24.87
N LEU A 761 -17.98 -13.77 -25.95
CA LEU A 761 -18.06 -12.33 -26.17
C LEU A 761 -19.51 -11.83 -26.29
N ALA A 762 -20.41 -12.61 -26.87
CA ALA A 762 -21.84 -12.26 -27.00
C ALA A 762 -22.50 -12.15 -25.60
N LYS A 763 -22.22 -13.11 -24.70
CA LYS A 763 -22.73 -13.07 -23.32
C LYS A 763 -22.13 -11.91 -22.54
N LEU A 764 -20.85 -11.59 -22.72
CA LEU A 764 -20.22 -10.41 -22.11
C LEU A 764 -20.84 -9.11 -22.64
N THR A 765 -21.09 -9.03 -23.95
CA THR A 765 -21.77 -7.89 -24.56
C THR A 765 -23.19 -7.72 -24.05
N ASN A 766 -23.92 -8.82 -23.87
CA ASN A 766 -25.25 -8.80 -23.28
C ASN A 766 -25.21 -8.29 -21.81
N PHE A 767 -24.27 -8.80 -21.02
CA PHE A 767 -24.04 -8.30 -19.65
C PHE A 767 -23.75 -6.80 -19.64
N TYR A 768 -22.87 -6.33 -20.54
CA TYR A 768 -22.56 -4.90 -20.68
C TYR A 768 -23.81 -4.09 -21.02
N ASN A 769 -24.57 -4.52 -22.01
CA ASN A 769 -25.76 -3.79 -22.47
C ASN A 769 -26.87 -3.73 -21.39
N GLN A 770 -27.02 -4.78 -20.58
CA GLN A 770 -28.03 -4.84 -19.54
C GLN A 770 -27.62 -4.18 -18.23
N LYS A 771 -26.37 -4.31 -17.82
CA LYS A 771 -25.92 -3.98 -16.47
C LYS A 771 -25.01 -2.76 -16.37
N ILE A 772 -24.36 -2.34 -17.47
CA ILE A 772 -23.36 -1.25 -17.45
C ILE A 772 -23.81 -0.06 -18.28
N LYS A 773 -24.21 -0.30 -19.53
CA LYS A 773 -24.61 0.76 -20.47
C LYS A 773 -25.78 1.64 -19.99
N PRO A 774 -26.80 1.11 -19.26
CA PRO A 774 -27.92 1.93 -18.78
C PRO A 774 -27.59 2.81 -17.57
N ILE A 775 -26.40 2.63 -16.96
CA ILE A 775 -26.05 3.33 -15.72
C ILE A 775 -25.86 4.82 -15.97
N SER A 776 -26.52 5.65 -15.19
CA SER A 776 -26.20 7.06 -15.04
C SER A 776 -25.07 7.26 -14.05
N TYR A 777 -24.19 8.23 -14.26
CA TYR A 777 -22.99 8.45 -13.45
C TYR A 777 -23.01 9.81 -12.77
N ASN A 778 -22.74 9.86 -11.48
CA ASN A 778 -22.26 11.06 -10.83
C ASN A 778 -20.75 11.19 -11.01
N THR A 779 -20.26 12.41 -11.16
CA THR A 779 -18.86 12.69 -11.41
C THR A 779 -18.28 13.47 -10.23
N ALA A 780 -17.13 13.08 -9.73
CA ALA A 780 -16.32 13.80 -8.75
C ALA A 780 -15.07 14.35 -9.44
N ILE A 781 -14.81 15.66 -9.34
CA ILE A 781 -13.65 16.32 -9.94
C ILE A 781 -12.92 17.15 -8.89
N ILE A 782 -11.60 16.95 -8.80
CA ILE A 782 -10.69 17.77 -8.01
C ILE A 782 -9.62 18.36 -8.92
N GLY A 783 -9.35 19.66 -8.79
CA GLY A 783 -8.35 20.36 -9.59
C GLY A 783 -8.43 21.86 -9.34
N LYS A 784 -7.52 22.62 -9.96
CA LYS A 784 -7.54 24.08 -9.90
C LYS A 784 -8.58 24.62 -10.88
N LYS A 785 -9.64 25.25 -10.36
CA LYS A 785 -10.81 25.71 -11.15
C LYS A 785 -10.43 26.57 -12.36
N GLU A 786 -9.45 27.46 -12.17
CA GLU A 786 -8.97 28.38 -13.22
C GLU A 786 -8.38 27.67 -14.44
N ASN A 787 -7.89 26.43 -14.27
CA ASN A 787 -7.27 25.63 -15.32
C ASN A 787 -8.26 24.71 -16.05
N LEU A 788 -9.52 24.63 -15.58
CA LEU A 788 -10.52 23.70 -16.11
C LEU A 788 -11.28 24.26 -17.30
N ASP A 789 -11.50 23.42 -18.32
CA ASP A 789 -12.45 23.71 -19.39
C ASP A 789 -13.89 23.53 -18.88
N MET A 790 -14.46 24.63 -18.36
CA MET A 790 -15.82 24.63 -17.83
C MET A 790 -16.88 24.31 -18.89
N ALA A 791 -16.61 24.57 -20.18
CA ALA A 791 -17.51 24.21 -21.27
C ALA A 791 -17.55 22.69 -21.50
N ALA A 792 -16.40 22.01 -21.36
CA ALA A 792 -16.35 20.55 -21.39
C ALA A 792 -17.03 19.93 -20.16
N ILE A 793 -16.81 20.50 -18.97
CA ILE A 793 -17.39 20.01 -17.72
C ILE A 793 -18.91 20.14 -17.71
N SER A 794 -19.46 21.28 -18.19
CA SER A 794 -20.92 21.50 -18.22
C SER A 794 -21.66 20.51 -19.13
N LYS A 795 -20.97 19.89 -20.10
CA LYS A 795 -21.53 18.81 -20.94
C LYS A 795 -21.62 17.46 -20.22
N MET A 796 -20.93 17.30 -19.07
CA MET A 796 -20.94 16.04 -18.34
C MET A 796 -22.17 15.90 -17.42
N GLY A 797 -22.84 17.01 -17.07
CA GLY A 797 -24.02 17.04 -16.23
C GLY A 797 -24.19 18.35 -15.45
N GLU A 798 -25.11 18.35 -14.51
CA GLU A 798 -25.34 19.50 -13.60
C GLU A 798 -24.11 19.74 -12.71
N PHE A 799 -23.47 20.90 -12.88
CA PHE A 799 -22.27 21.26 -12.12
C PHE A 799 -22.63 21.77 -10.71
N VAL A 800 -22.05 21.13 -9.71
CA VAL A 800 -22.25 21.45 -8.28
C VAL A 800 -20.87 21.60 -7.62
N GLU A 801 -20.53 22.84 -7.27
CA GLU A 801 -19.34 23.08 -6.45
C GLU A 801 -19.66 22.78 -4.99
N VAL A 802 -18.87 21.91 -4.35
CA VAL A 802 -19.07 21.48 -2.97
C VAL A 802 -17.88 21.87 -2.10
N SER A 803 -18.16 22.35 -0.89
CA SER A 803 -17.11 22.74 0.05
C SER A 803 -16.46 21.51 0.71
N LEU A 804 -15.28 21.72 1.30
CA LEU A 804 -14.59 20.68 2.08
C LEU A 804 -15.45 20.25 3.28
N GLU A 805 -16.08 21.19 3.98
CA GLU A 805 -16.97 20.92 5.10
C GLU A 805 -18.16 20.05 4.67
N GLU A 806 -18.69 20.31 3.48
CA GLU A 806 -19.80 19.52 2.97
C GLU A 806 -19.41 18.08 2.66
N ILE A 807 -18.27 17.83 2.02
CA ILE A 807 -17.85 16.48 1.66
C ILE A 807 -17.29 15.68 2.83
N PHE A 808 -16.66 16.34 3.81
CA PHE A 808 -16.12 15.69 5.02
C PHE A 808 -17.15 15.54 6.14
N GLY A 809 -18.13 16.47 6.25
CA GLY A 809 -19.16 16.46 7.28
C GLY A 809 -18.71 17.05 8.62
N TYR A 810 -17.56 17.76 8.66
CA TYR A 810 -16.99 18.43 9.83
C TYR A 810 -16.19 19.69 9.47
#